data_29d0fd56d9b2babc1952c1f594577bc7
#
_entry.id   29d0fd56d9b2babc1952c1f594577bc7
#
_cell.length_a   1.000
_cell.length_b   1.000
_cell.length_c   1.000
_cell.angle_alpha   90.00
_cell.angle_beta   90.00
_cell.angle_gamma   90.00
#
_symmetry.space_group_name_H-M   'P 1'
#
loop_
_entity.id
_entity.type
_entity.pdbx_description
1 polymer ?
#
loop_
_entity_poly.entity_id
_entity_poly.type
_entity_poly.pdbx_seq_one_letter_code
_entity_poly.pdbx_strand_id
1 'polypeptide(L)'
;MVPRGTHRPPTAQRAVSREHEEVRESTVGRVTDTLQSAPDDTDAFHDDTWSAPEPREDGYVALRSYGAIGDGRTVALIARDGQVDWLPFPSMPNDPVFSGIVDASDGGRVELRPVDDDFSVQRAYVPGTNVLRTRFRTSTGTVEVTDALVTGVAGRLPWGELARRVDGLDGSVEMRWAVVPGNAFGTHPVRRVDTVHGPVLRAADINLALVGFEHGRTDPTEPGDGDAEGPLEFRGAFTTSPGSRSLLCLCGVDDEPLHLPDPRVVDEGVDRTIENWEGWSTEFSWDGPWADAVHRSALALKLLIYSPTGAIAAAATTALPENFTGDKNWDYRFAWVRDLAYTVNALLRFGLREEPHAAVSWMLKALKENGREMHIFLNLDGSEPDGTHGTDSEGWRGIGPVYKGNPAGDQLQLGVFADILAVASQYAHGGNILDESTQDLLAGFADDACRRWQEKDSGMWELPDEQHYVSSKMGCWQAITSALELAELGQLHPDPDDKAHWEKNRDLIVEWIDEHGWSEERGAYLMHPDSDALDASVLLHAPSGFDRGDRMSRTIDAIRDELGAGPLVFRYSGVDAEEGTFVACAFWLAGALACVGRVDEAVDLMDQLVVQSNDVGLFTEMISADDGQFLGNMPQGLSHLALVNAAITIDEMRTELGMQPSDQSHDDPDADRPGTDRQEDR
;
A
#
# COMPACT_ATOMS: atom_id res chain seq x y z
N MET A 1 52.33 8.81 -43.49
CA MET A 1 53.15 7.67 -43.93
C MET A 1 52.60 6.42 -43.32
N VAL A 2 51.99 5.53 -44.16
CA VAL A 2 51.55 4.17 -43.88
C VAL A 2 52.78 3.28 -44.05
N PRO A 3 52.90 2.08 -43.42
CA PRO A 3 52.09 0.93 -43.83
C PRO A 3 51.63 -0.03 -42.69
N ARG A 4 50.51 -0.58 -42.96
CA ARG A 4 49.89 -1.91 -42.92
C ARG A 4 50.79 -3.09 -42.56
N GLY A 5 50.31 -3.97 -41.71
CA GLY A 5 50.80 -5.35 -41.50
C GLY A 5 49.68 -6.23 -41.00
N THR A 6 49.15 -7.04 -41.90
CA THR A 6 48.17 -8.15 -41.77
C THR A 6 48.78 -9.35 -41.10
N HIS A 7 48.06 -10.03 -40.21
CA HIS A 7 48.12 -11.50 -40.06
C HIS A 7 46.84 -12.08 -39.42
N ARG A 8 46.14 -12.91 -40.19
CA ARG A 8 45.27 -14.04 -39.86
C ARG A 8 46.07 -15.32 -40.18
N PRO A 9 45.63 -16.50 -39.85
CA PRO A 9 44.96 -17.23 -38.76
C PRO A 9 45.79 -18.48 -38.34
N PRO A 10 45.30 -19.61 -37.81
CA PRO A 10 44.39 -20.55 -38.51
C PRO A 10 43.33 -21.26 -37.63
N THR A 11 42.29 -21.69 -38.30
CA THR A 11 41.31 -22.70 -38.01
C THR A 11 41.89 -24.07 -37.63
N ALA A 12 41.31 -24.73 -36.63
CA ALA A 12 41.39 -26.18 -36.49
C ALA A 12 39.99 -26.76 -36.28
N GLN A 13 39.49 -27.37 -37.37
CA GLN A 13 38.43 -28.37 -37.36
C GLN A 13 38.93 -29.63 -36.65
N ARG A 14 38.10 -30.23 -35.81
CA ARG A 14 38.07 -31.67 -35.58
C ARG A 14 36.62 -32.14 -35.57
N ALA A 15 36.35 -32.96 -36.60
CA ALA A 15 35.21 -33.82 -36.74
C ALA A 15 35.39 -35.10 -35.91
N VAL A 16 34.32 -35.88 -35.85
CA VAL A 16 34.14 -37.30 -35.50
C VAL A 16 33.13 -37.41 -34.33
N SER A 17 32.06 -38.16 -34.38
CA SER A 17 31.56 -39.21 -35.28
C SER A 17 30.05 -39.37 -35.01
N ARG A 18 29.37 -39.80 -36.05
CA ARG A 18 28.03 -40.39 -36.01
C ARG A 18 28.10 -41.79 -35.39
N GLU A 19 27.14 -42.15 -34.56
CA GLU A 19 26.66 -43.52 -34.45
C GLU A 19 25.18 -43.53 -34.01
N HIS A 20 24.39 -44.01 -34.94
CA HIS A 20 23.23 -44.89 -34.95
C HIS A 20 21.89 -44.43 -34.31
N GLU A 21 21.03 -44.10 -35.26
CA GLU A 21 19.59 -44.38 -35.26
C GLU A 21 19.26 -45.79 -34.75
N GLU A 22 18.29 -45.90 -33.86
CA GLU A 22 17.31 -46.97 -33.93
C GLU A 22 15.93 -46.46 -33.52
N VAL A 23 15.05 -46.55 -34.49
CA VAL A 23 13.62 -46.34 -34.54
C VAL A 23 12.93 -47.24 -33.53
N ARG A 24 12.02 -46.70 -32.74
CA ARG A 24 10.80 -47.39 -32.30
C ARG A 24 9.58 -46.47 -32.38
N GLU A 25 8.86 -46.64 -33.46
CA GLU A 25 7.42 -46.38 -33.50
C GLU A 25 6.72 -47.21 -32.43
N SER A 26 5.96 -46.57 -31.56
CA SER A 26 4.82 -47.23 -30.93
C SER A 26 3.78 -46.19 -30.49
N THR A 27 2.64 -46.26 -31.15
CA THR A 27 1.30 -46.07 -30.63
C THR A 27 0.86 -44.63 -30.34
N VAL A 28 0.28 -44.05 -31.39
CA VAL A 28 -0.73 -42.96 -31.24
C VAL A 28 -1.92 -43.51 -30.47
N GLY A 29 -1.95 -43.29 -29.18
CA GLY A 29 -3.13 -43.43 -28.35
C GLY A 29 -3.91 -42.12 -28.43
N ARG A 30 -5.13 -42.16 -28.96
CA ARG A 30 -6.12 -41.11 -28.82
C ARG A 30 -6.35 -40.88 -27.34
N VAL A 31 -5.83 -39.79 -26.80
CA VAL A 31 -6.33 -39.19 -25.58
C VAL A 31 -7.58 -38.40 -25.98
N THR A 32 -8.74 -39.00 -25.71
CA THR A 32 -9.99 -38.26 -25.65
C THR A 32 -9.87 -37.27 -24.52
N ASP A 33 -9.85 -35.99 -24.88
CA ASP A 33 -10.05 -34.85 -23.99
C ASP A 33 -11.27 -35.09 -23.11
N THR A 34 -11.04 -35.45 -21.88
CA THR A 34 -11.85 -34.98 -20.78
C THR A 34 -11.28 -33.62 -20.40
N LEU A 35 -11.79 -32.57 -21.02
CA LEU A 35 -11.78 -31.25 -20.45
C LEU A 35 -12.39 -31.40 -19.05
N GLN A 36 -11.54 -31.56 -18.03
CA GLN A 36 -11.90 -31.18 -16.69
C GLN A 36 -12.19 -29.69 -16.80
N SER A 37 -13.48 -29.35 -16.63
CA SER A 37 -13.89 -27.98 -16.37
C SER A 37 -12.94 -27.40 -15.34
N ALA A 38 -12.36 -26.25 -15.67
CA ALA A 38 -11.72 -25.39 -14.69
C ALA A 38 -12.64 -25.31 -13.44
N PRO A 39 -12.08 -25.21 -12.22
CA PRO A 39 -12.91 -24.98 -11.05
C PRO A 39 -13.79 -23.79 -11.35
N ASP A 40 -15.09 -23.94 -11.13
CA ASP A 40 -16.08 -22.87 -11.21
C ASP A 40 -15.46 -21.62 -10.56
N ASP A 41 -15.42 -20.56 -11.35
CA ASP A 41 -15.11 -19.21 -10.93
C ASP A 41 -16.04 -18.91 -9.75
N THR A 42 -15.58 -19.10 -8.51
CA THR A 42 -16.35 -18.76 -7.33
C THR A 42 -16.53 -17.28 -7.40
N ASP A 43 -17.70 -16.86 -7.87
CA ASP A 43 -18.07 -15.46 -8.09
C ASP A 43 -17.81 -14.72 -6.76
N ALA A 44 -16.82 -13.84 -6.71
CA ALA A 44 -16.45 -13.06 -5.52
C ALA A 44 -17.60 -12.16 -5.04
N PHE A 45 -18.72 -12.18 -5.77
CA PHE A 45 -19.92 -11.42 -5.48
C PHE A 45 -20.97 -12.30 -4.80
N HIS A 46 -21.41 -11.88 -3.62
CA HIS A 46 -22.51 -12.53 -2.90
C HIS A 46 -23.82 -11.77 -3.14
N ASP A 47 -24.92 -12.47 -3.37
CA ASP A 47 -26.23 -11.86 -3.69
C ASP A 47 -26.72 -10.84 -2.65
N ASP A 48 -26.27 -10.93 -1.41
CA ASP A 48 -26.71 -10.09 -0.28
C ASP A 48 -25.95 -8.75 -0.15
N THR A 49 -24.94 -8.46 -1.00
CA THR A 49 -24.06 -7.27 -0.86
C THR A 49 -24.45 -6.07 -1.73
N TRP A 50 -25.60 -6.16 -2.44
CA TRP A 50 -26.10 -5.03 -3.22
C TRP A 50 -26.57 -3.88 -2.32
N SER A 51 -26.04 -2.67 -2.55
CA SER A 51 -26.46 -1.46 -1.84
C SER A 51 -26.47 -0.25 -2.78
N ALA A 52 -27.27 0.76 -2.46
CA ALA A 52 -27.16 2.02 -3.16
C ALA A 52 -25.74 2.61 -2.93
N PRO A 53 -25.13 3.29 -3.93
CA PRO A 53 -23.93 4.04 -3.68
C PRO A 53 -24.23 5.18 -2.69
N GLU A 54 -23.24 5.55 -1.89
CA GLU A 54 -23.34 6.70 -1.05
C GLU A 54 -23.49 7.97 -1.90
N PRO A 55 -24.48 8.86 -1.59
CA PRO A 55 -24.63 10.08 -2.36
C PRO A 55 -23.43 11.00 -2.16
N ARG A 56 -23.04 11.71 -3.21
CA ARG A 56 -22.01 12.74 -3.12
C ARG A 56 -22.59 13.98 -2.43
N GLU A 57 -21.92 14.43 -1.38
CA GLU A 57 -22.20 15.70 -0.70
C GLU A 57 -21.19 16.75 -1.18
N ASP A 58 -21.67 17.81 -1.85
CA ASP A 58 -20.84 18.85 -2.48
C ASP A 58 -19.75 18.28 -3.41
N GLY A 59 -20.01 17.12 -4.05
CA GLY A 59 -19.10 16.42 -4.95
C GLY A 59 -18.20 15.37 -4.27
N TYR A 60 -18.17 15.29 -2.96
CA TYR A 60 -17.36 14.33 -2.20
C TYR A 60 -18.16 13.10 -1.72
N VAL A 61 -17.49 11.97 -1.59
CA VAL A 61 -17.98 10.79 -0.87
C VAL A 61 -17.14 10.55 0.38
N ALA A 62 -17.61 9.68 1.28
CA ALA A 62 -16.79 9.25 2.42
C ALA A 62 -15.51 8.50 1.94
N LEU A 63 -14.40 8.69 2.66
CA LEU A 63 -13.13 8.03 2.30
C LEU A 63 -13.26 6.49 2.30
N ARG A 64 -14.13 5.94 3.13
CA ARG A 64 -14.46 4.50 3.16
C ARG A 64 -15.04 3.98 1.83
N SER A 65 -15.54 4.86 0.94
CA SER A 65 -16.12 4.50 -0.35
C SER A 65 -15.08 4.17 -1.44
N TYR A 66 -13.79 4.39 -1.20
CA TYR A 66 -12.79 4.21 -2.25
C TYR A 66 -12.18 2.80 -2.26
N GLY A 67 -12.06 2.22 -3.48
CA GLY A 67 -11.17 1.11 -3.79
C GLY A 67 -9.91 1.62 -4.51
N ALA A 68 -8.79 0.92 -4.40
CA ALA A 68 -7.51 1.32 -4.98
C ALA A 68 -7.03 0.31 -6.03
N ILE A 69 -6.56 0.79 -7.18
CA ILE A 69 -5.89 -0.01 -8.21
C ILE A 69 -4.52 0.60 -8.53
N GLY A 70 -3.58 -0.20 -9.05
CA GLY A 70 -2.25 0.31 -9.37
C GLY A 70 -1.48 -0.57 -10.35
N ASP A 71 -0.38 -0.03 -10.89
CA ASP A 71 0.52 -0.70 -11.85
C ASP A 71 1.98 -0.76 -11.36
N GLY A 72 2.23 -0.37 -10.11
CA GLY A 72 3.57 -0.22 -9.53
C GLY A 72 4.25 1.12 -9.87
N ARG A 73 3.58 2.03 -10.59
CA ARG A 73 4.03 3.43 -10.81
C ARG A 73 3.10 4.44 -10.17
N THR A 74 1.81 4.18 -10.23
CA THR A 74 0.77 5.05 -9.69
C THR A 74 -0.38 4.24 -9.11
N VAL A 75 -1.21 4.92 -8.34
CA VAL A 75 -2.42 4.37 -7.72
C VAL A 75 -3.62 5.26 -8.05
N ALA A 76 -4.71 4.64 -8.48
CA ALA A 76 -6.00 5.30 -8.65
C ALA A 76 -6.97 4.91 -7.55
N LEU A 77 -7.76 5.87 -7.04
CA LEU A 77 -8.86 5.62 -6.12
C LEU A 77 -10.20 5.76 -6.85
N ILE A 78 -11.03 4.73 -6.72
CA ILE A 78 -12.32 4.60 -7.40
C ILE A 78 -13.42 4.51 -6.35
N ALA A 79 -14.34 5.47 -6.38
CA ALA A 79 -15.50 5.50 -5.51
C ALA A 79 -16.54 4.44 -5.91
N ARG A 80 -17.45 4.09 -5.00
CA ARG A 80 -18.51 3.08 -5.25
C ARG A 80 -19.45 3.45 -6.39
N ASP A 81 -19.60 4.74 -6.72
CA ASP A 81 -20.38 5.21 -7.85
C ASP A 81 -19.66 5.10 -9.21
N GLY A 82 -18.44 4.57 -9.22
CA GLY A 82 -17.62 4.36 -10.41
C GLY A 82 -16.77 5.56 -10.82
N GLN A 83 -16.71 6.63 -10.03
CA GLN A 83 -15.86 7.79 -10.31
C GLN A 83 -14.44 7.58 -9.78
N VAL A 84 -13.43 7.89 -10.58
CA VAL A 84 -12.03 7.99 -10.17
C VAL A 84 -11.80 9.43 -9.72
N ASP A 85 -11.49 9.63 -8.45
CA ASP A 85 -11.28 10.95 -7.83
C ASP A 85 -9.81 11.22 -7.48
N TRP A 86 -8.96 10.21 -7.62
CA TRP A 86 -7.52 10.32 -7.37
C TRP A 86 -6.74 9.52 -8.41
N LEU A 87 -5.83 10.19 -9.09
CA LEU A 87 -4.84 9.54 -9.97
C LEU A 87 -3.73 10.54 -10.29
N PRO A 88 -2.59 10.51 -9.58
CA PRO A 88 -1.36 11.13 -10.03
C PRO A 88 -0.84 10.34 -11.24
N PHE A 89 -0.84 10.96 -12.41
CA PHE A 89 -0.65 10.26 -13.66
C PHE A 89 0.48 10.88 -14.48
N PRO A 90 1.38 10.12 -15.06
CA PRO A 90 1.44 8.65 -15.07
C PRO A 90 2.19 8.02 -13.89
N SER A 91 2.58 8.78 -12.87
CA SER A 91 3.44 8.32 -11.80
C SER A 91 3.06 8.96 -10.45
N MET A 92 3.22 8.23 -9.35
CA MET A 92 2.84 8.66 -8.00
C MET A 92 3.47 10.00 -7.56
N PRO A 93 4.74 10.33 -7.88
CA PRO A 93 5.32 11.62 -7.53
C PRO A 93 4.75 12.81 -8.31
N ASN A 94 4.08 12.58 -9.44
CA ASN A 94 3.51 13.67 -10.24
C ASN A 94 2.42 14.43 -9.46
N ASP A 95 2.24 15.71 -9.79
CA ASP A 95 1.06 16.45 -9.38
C ASP A 95 -0.18 15.77 -10.00
N PRO A 96 -1.23 15.50 -9.22
CA PRO A 96 -2.34 14.70 -9.71
C PRO A 96 -3.20 15.49 -10.70
N VAL A 97 -3.37 14.95 -11.89
CA VAL A 97 -4.30 15.49 -12.90
C VAL A 97 -5.75 15.16 -12.55
N PHE A 98 -5.95 14.15 -11.70
CA PHE A 98 -7.25 13.79 -11.15
C PHE A 98 -7.12 13.75 -9.63
N SER A 99 -7.63 14.80 -8.98
CA SER A 99 -7.58 15.02 -7.52
C SER A 99 -8.92 15.48 -6.97
N GLY A 100 -10.03 15.05 -7.58
CA GLY A 100 -11.39 15.37 -7.12
C GLY A 100 -11.66 14.98 -5.67
N ILE A 101 -10.87 14.07 -5.09
CA ILE A 101 -10.95 13.70 -3.67
C ILE A 101 -10.58 14.87 -2.74
N VAL A 102 -9.70 15.79 -3.16
CA VAL A 102 -9.29 16.98 -2.38
C VAL A 102 -9.78 18.29 -2.99
N ASP A 103 -10.36 18.23 -4.20
CA ASP A 103 -10.94 19.40 -4.87
C ASP A 103 -12.01 18.92 -5.87
N ALA A 104 -13.25 18.84 -5.41
CA ALA A 104 -14.35 18.33 -6.21
C ALA A 104 -14.70 19.23 -7.40
N SER A 105 -14.34 20.52 -7.37
CA SER A 105 -14.65 21.50 -8.42
C SER A 105 -13.61 21.50 -9.51
N ASP A 106 -12.33 21.65 -9.18
CA ASP A 106 -11.23 21.91 -10.10
C ASP A 106 -10.17 20.78 -10.16
N GLY A 107 -10.23 19.81 -9.23
CA GLY A 107 -9.27 18.70 -9.11
C GLY A 107 -9.35 17.68 -10.25
N GLY A 108 -10.45 17.66 -10.99
CA GLY A 108 -10.65 16.72 -12.10
C GLY A 108 -11.08 15.31 -11.67
N ARG A 109 -11.65 14.55 -12.61
CA ARG A 109 -12.19 13.20 -12.37
C ARG A 109 -12.33 12.38 -13.64
N VAL A 110 -12.45 11.05 -13.48
CA VAL A 110 -12.86 10.14 -14.55
C VAL A 110 -14.16 9.45 -14.14
N GLU A 111 -15.27 9.82 -14.75
CA GLU A 111 -16.60 9.29 -14.49
C GLU A 111 -16.93 8.14 -15.43
N LEU A 112 -17.50 7.04 -14.92
CA LEU A 112 -18.12 5.98 -15.71
C LEU A 112 -19.18 5.30 -14.85
N ARG A 113 -20.46 5.53 -15.19
CA ARG A 113 -21.60 5.00 -14.41
C ARG A 113 -22.88 4.90 -15.24
N PRO A 114 -23.94 4.24 -14.75
CA PRO A 114 -25.27 4.32 -15.38
C PRO A 114 -25.77 5.76 -15.51
N VAL A 115 -26.53 6.02 -16.58
CA VAL A 115 -27.24 7.30 -16.78
C VAL A 115 -28.39 7.44 -15.78
N ASP A 116 -29.07 6.33 -15.47
CA ASP A 116 -30.09 6.26 -14.42
C ASP A 116 -29.39 6.46 -13.06
N ASP A 117 -29.85 7.39 -12.26
CA ASP A 117 -29.29 7.65 -10.93
C ASP A 117 -29.83 6.65 -9.86
N ASP A 118 -30.91 5.90 -10.18
CA ASP A 118 -31.44 4.85 -9.31
C ASP A 118 -30.80 3.49 -9.66
N PHE A 119 -29.65 3.22 -9.08
CA PHE A 119 -28.92 1.97 -9.23
C PHE A 119 -28.39 1.45 -7.90
N SER A 120 -28.18 0.16 -7.83
CA SER A 120 -27.42 -0.50 -6.77
C SER A 120 -26.06 -0.95 -7.29
N VAL A 121 -25.09 -1.00 -6.38
CA VAL A 121 -23.71 -1.35 -6.68
C VAL A 121 -23.23 -2.47 -5.78
N GLN A 122 -22.38 -3.30 -6.36
CA GLN A 122 -21.63 -4.35 -5.69
C GLN A 122 -20.21 -4.33 -6.27
N ARG A 123 -19.18 -4.47 -5.44
CA ARG A 123 -17.81 -4.47 -5.94
C ARG A 123 -16.94 -5.45 -5.18
N ALA A 124 -15.94 -5.98 -5.88
CA ALA A 124 -14.92 -6.85 -5.32
C ALA A 124 -13.65 -6.77 -6.18
N TYR A 125 -12.51 -7.07 -5.61
CA TYR A 125 -11.33 -7.34 -6.42
C TYR A 125 -11.44 -8.70 -7.12
N VAL A 126 -10.84 -8.81 -8.30
CA VAL A 126 -10.51 -10.13 -8.85
C VAL A 126 -9.62 -10.84 -7.82
N PRO A 127 -9.91 -12.07 -7.41
CA PRO A 127 -9.16 -12.76 -6.36
C PRO A 127 -7.64 -12.72 -6.61
N GLY A 128 -6.86 -12.43 -5.60
CA GLY A 128 -5.40 -12.34 -5.69
C GLY A 128 -4.85 -11.14 -6.48
N THR A 129 -5.68 -10.12 -6.78
CA THR A 129 -5.26 -8.99 -7.63
C THR A 129 -5.56 -7.62 -7.05
N ASN A 130 -5.04 -6.58 -7.71
CA ASN A 130 -5.45 -5.18 -7.55
C ASN A 130 -6.27 -4.69 -8.77
N VAL A 131 -7.05 -5.56 -9.39
CA VAL A 131 -8.03 -5.25 -10.44
C VAL A 131 -9.42 -5.25 -9.83
N LEU A 132 -10.11 -4.11 -9.91
CA LEU A 132 -11.40 -3.91 -9.25
C LEU A 132 -12.54 -4.19 -10.22
N ARG A 133 -13.50 -5.04 -9.83
CA ARG A 133 -14.79 -5.22 -10.52
C ARG A 133 -15.88 -4.49 -9.77
N THR A 134 -16.66 -3.70 -10.50
CA THR A 134 -17.85 -3.00 -9.99
C THR A 134 -19.05 -3.39 -10.83
N ARG A 135 -20.05 -3.99 -10.21
CA ARG A 135 -21.33 -4.31 -10.86
C ARG A 135 -22.35 -3.21 -10.53
N PHE A 136 -23.02 -2.71 -11.55
CA PHE A 136 -24.14 -1.80 -11.42
C PHE A 136 -25.41 -2.50 -11.85
N ARG A 137 -26.46 -2.42 -11.03
CA ARG A 137 -27.80 -2.93 -11.31
C ARG A 137 -28.78 -1.79 -11.34
N THR A 138 -29.46 -1.61 -12.47
CA THR A 138 -30.56 -0.66 -12.68
C THR A 138 -31.88 -1.41 -12.83
N SER A 139 -32.98 -0.69 -12.98
CA SER A 139 -34.28 -1.27 -13.31
C SER A 139 -34.30 -1.99 -14.67
N THR A 140 -33.34 -1.75 -15.56
CA THR A 140 -33.29 -2.23 -16.94
C THR A 140 -32.27 -3.32 -17.20
N GLY A 141 -31.32 -3.55 -16.30
CA GLY A 141 -30.30 -4.58 -16.46
C GLY A 141 -29.12 -4.44 -15.50
N THR A 142 -28.14 -5.30 -15.72
CA THR A 142 -26.89 -5.37 -14.92
C THR A 142 -25.67 -5.25 -15.85
N VAL A 143 -24.68 -4.50 -15.40
CA VAL A 143 -23.42 -4.28 -16.10
C VAL A 143 -22.26 -4.43 -15.15
N GLU A 144 -21.12 -4.95 -15.62
CA GLU A 144 -19.88 -5.04 -14.86
C GLU A 144 -18.82 -4.13 -15.48
N VAL A 145 -18.15 -3.34 -14.65
CA VAL A 145 -16.98 -2.56 -15.00
C VAL A 145 -15.76 -3.20 -14.35
N THR A 146 -14.76 -3.55 -15.16
CA THR A 146 -13.45 -4.03 -14.71
C THR A 146 -12.45 -2.89 -14.87
N ASP A 147 -11.95 -2.38 -13.77
CA ASP A 147 -11.00 -1.28 -13.69
C ASP A 147 -9.58 -1.79 -13.43
N ALA A 148 -8.64 -1.42 -14.30
CA ALA A 148 -7.23 -1.78 -14.17
C ALA A 148 -6.31 -0.61 -14.58
N LEU A 149 -5.24 -0.40 -13.84
CA LEU A 149 -4.04 0.24 -14.36
C LEU A 149 -3.20 -0.84 -15.03
N VAL A 150 -3.08 -0.76 -16.36
CA VAL A 150 -2.59 -1.87 -17.20
C VAL A 150 -1.10 -2.08 -17.01
N THR A 151 -0.71 -3.32 -16.76
CA THR A 151 0.70 -3.73 -16.68
C THR A 151 1.20 -4.29 -18.03
N GLY A 152 2.51 -4.20 -18.28
CA GLY A 152 3.15 -4.72 -19.48
C GLY A 152 3.52 -6.20 -19.38
N VAL A 153 3.99 -6.75 -20.50
CA VAL A 153 4.53 -8.13 -20.58
C VAL A 153 5.72 -8.31 -19.61
N ALA A 154 6.47 -7.25 -19.35
CA ALA A 154 7.58 -7.25 -18.38
C ALA A 154 7.16 -6.71 -17.00
N GLY A 155 5.87 -6.80 -16.64
CA GLY A 155 5.32 -6.33 -15.37
C GLY A 155 4.95 -4.85 -15.34
N ARG A 156 5.55 -3.98 -16.14
CA ARG A 156 5.34 -2.52 -16.15
C ARG A 156 5.35 -1.97 -17.57
N LEU A 157 4.42 -1.02 -17.85
CA LEU A 157 4.46 -0.19 -19.07
C LEU A 157 5.35 1.04 -18.82
N PRO A 158 6.03 1.58 -19.86
CA PRO A 158 6.74 2.85 -19.77
C PRO A 158 5.82 4.08 -19.74
N TRP A 159 4.53 3.93 -20.03
CA TRP A 159 3.47 4.95 -19.94
C TRP A 159 2.33 4.48 -19.05
N GLY A 160 1.41 5.36 -18.66
CA GLY A 160 0.23 5.00 -17.88
C GLY A 160 -0.97 4.65 -18.78
N GLU A 161 -1.71 3.61 -18.42
CA GLU A 161 -2.97 3.19 -19.05
C GLU A 161 -4.01 2.87 -17.98
N LEU A 162 -5.01 3.74 -17.80
CA LEU A 162 -6.21 3.43 -17.01
C LEU A 162 -7.25 2.82 -17.94
N ALA A 163 -7.44 1.51 -17.88
CA ALA A 163 -8.44 0.77 -18.64
C ALA A 163 -9.69 0.52 -17.82
N ARG A 164 -10.85 0.84 -18.39
CA ARG A 164 -12.18 0.62 -17.84
C ARG A 164 -12.99 -0.23 -18.82
N ARG A 165 -12.98 -1.53 -18.64
CA ARG A 165 -13.71 -2.51 -19.48
C ARG A 165 -15.13 -2.62 -18.96
N VAL A 166 -16.12 -2.58 -19.87
CA VAL A 166 -17.55 -2.65 -19.52
C VAL A 166 -18.17 -3.84 -20.21
N ASP A 167 -18.66 -4.80 -19.45
CA ASP A 167 -19.34 -6.00 -19.93
C ASP A 167 -20.84 -5.96 -19.56
N GLY A 168 -21.72 -6.06 -20.56
CA GLY A 168 -23.17 -6.19 -20.36
C GLY A 168 -23.53 -7.60 -19.91
N LEU A 169 -24.05 -7.74 -18.68
CA LEU A 169 -24.37 -9.04 -18.09
C LEU A 169 -25.82 -9.46 -18.39
N ASP A 170 -26.78 -8.59 -18.10
CA ASP A 170 -28.20 -8.85 -18.28
C ASP A 170 -28.95 -7.57 -18.65
N GLY A 171 -30.04 -7.70 -19.40
CA GLY A 171 -30.89 -6.59 -19.81
C GLY A 171 -30.15 -5.57 -20.68
N SER A 172 -30.41 -4.28 -20.45
CA SER A 172 -29.81 -3.18 -21.20
C SER A 172 -29.62 -1.98 -20.28
N VAL A 173 -28.38 -1.55 -20.10
CA VAL A 173 -28.04 -0.40 -19.26
C VAL A 173 -27.44 0.71 -20.12
N GLU A 174 -27.99 1.92 -20.02
CA GLU A 174 -27.39 3.10 -20.61
C GLU A 174 -26.28 3.62 -19.69
N MET A 175 -25.05 3.68 -20.20
CA MET A 175 -23.86 4.14 -19.49
C MET A 175 -23.43 5.50 -19.99
N ARG A 176 -22.95 6.37 -19.09
CA ARG A 176 -22.28 7.63 -19.41
C ARG A 176 -20.89 7.66 -18.82
N TRP A 177 -20.01 8.41 -19.47
CA TRP A 177 -18.66 8.65 -18.98
C TRP A 177 -18.18 10.05 -19.31
N ALA A 178 -17.26 10.56 -18.47
CA ALA A 178 -16.54 11.79 -18.72
C ALA A 178 -15.10 11.68 -18.19
N VAL A 179 -14.15 12.26 -18.91
CA VAL A 179 -12.76 12.49 -18.48
C VAL A 179 -12.56 13.98 -18.41
N VAL A 180 -12.49 14.49 -17.21
CA VAL A 180 -12.34 15.92 -16.87
C VAL A 180 -11.02 16.10 -16.16
N PRO A 181 -9.90 16.42 -16.86
CA PRO A 181 -8.64 16.69 -16.19
C PRO A 181 -8.72 17.93 -15.30
N GLY A 182 -8.12 17.85 -14.13
CA GLY A 182 -7.97 18.95 -13.21
C GLY A 182 -6.77 19.83 -13.54
N ASN A 183 -6.57 20.83 -12.71
CA ASN A 183 -5.56 21.88 -12.86
C ASN A 183 -4.20 21.54 -12.19
N ALA A 184 -3.97 20.28 -11.80
CA ALA A 184 -2.77 19.83 -11.11
C ALA A 184 -2.40 20.75 -9.91
N PHE A 185 -3.30 20.79 -8.91
CA PHE A 185 -3.20 21.66 -7.73
C PHE A 185 -3.20 23.18 -8.02
N GLY A 186 -3.90 23.60 -9.05
CA GLY A 186 -4.05 25.04 -9.38
C GLY A 186 -2.89 25.62 -10.18
N THR A 187 -1.91 24.80 -10.58
CA THR A 187 -0.69 25.29 -11.20
C THR A 187 -0.78 25.49 -12.70
N HIS A 188 -1.67 24.76 -13.42
CA HIS A 188 -1.67 24.75 -14.88
C HIS A 188 -3.05 24.59 -15.51
N PRO A 189 -3.44 25.47 -16.46
CA PRO A 189 -4.68 25.29 -17.19
C PRO A 189 -4.58 24.11 -18.17
N VAL A 190 -5.64 23.32 -18.25
CA VAL A 190 -5.77 22.25 -19.24
C VAL A 190 -5.90 22.86 -20.65
N ARG A 191 -5.21 22.29 -21.62
CA ARG A 191 -5.22 22.71 -23.02
C ARG A 191 -5.53 21.54 -23.94
N ARG A 192 -6.26 21.83 -25.05
CA ARG A 192 -6.47 20.88 -26.13
C ARG A 192 -5.42 21.07 -27.21
N VAL A 193 -4.86 19.95 -27.70
CA VAL A 193 -3.96 19.89 -28.87
C VAL A 193 -4.55 18.92 -29.88
N ASP A 194 -4.96 19.41 -31.05
CA ASP A 194 -5.46 18.55 -32.12
C ASP A 194 -4.30 17.90 -32.88
N THR A 195 -4.38 16.58 -33.03
CA THR A 195 -3.41 15.79 -33.80
C THR A 195 -4.09 15.00 -34.91
N VAL A 196 -3.31 14.44 -35.82
CA VAL A 196 -3.84 13.56 -36.87
C VAL A 196 -4.46 12.26 -36.34
N HIS A 197 -4.17 11.92 -35.07
CA HIS A 197 -4.67 10.73 -34.38
C HIS A 197 -5.83 11.04 -33.40
N GLY A 198 -6.26 12.29 -33.36
CA GLY A 198 -7.31 12.78 -32.50
C GLY A 198 -6.80 13.84 -31.51
N PRO A 199 -7.71 14.41 -30.71
CA PRO A 199 -7.36 15.42 -29.71
C PRO A 199 -6.60 14.80 -28.52
N VAL A 200 -5.64 15.56 -28.00
CA VAL A 200 -4.85 15.30 -26.80
C VAL A 200 -5.15 16.42 -25.81
N LEU A 201 -5.42 16.09 -24.56
CA LEU A 201 -5.49 17.06 -23.47
C LEU A 201 -4.13 17.16 -22.79
N ARG A 202 -3.68 18.37 -22.56
CA ARG A 202 -2.42 18.66 -21.87
C ARG A 202 -2.70 19.40 -20.57
N ALA A 203 -2.29 18.80 -19.45
CA ALA A 203 -2.31 19.41 -18.14
C ALA A 203 -0.87 19.45 -17.61
N ALA A 204 -0.33 20.64 -17.37
CA ALA A 204 1.10 20.81 -17.14
C ALA A 204 1.94 20.15 -18.26
N ASP A 205 2.88 19.28 -17.89
CA ASP A 205 3.71 18.51 -18.83
C ASP A 205 3.08 17.14 -19.19
N ILE A 206 1.91 16.84 -18.61
CA ILE A 206 1.21 15.57 -18.81
C ILE A 206 0.34 15.64 -20.07
N ASN A 207 0.55 14.70 -20.97
CA ASN A 207 -0.23 14.53 -22.19
C ASN A 207 -1.18 13.35 -22.03
N LEU A 208 -2.49 13.58 -22.22
CA LEU A 208 -3.56 12.60 -22.06
C LEU A 208 -4.29 12.37 -23.36
N ALA A 209 -4.48 11.12 -23.75
CA ALA A 209 -5.32 10.73 -24.88
C ALA A 209 -6.28 9.60 -24.49
N LEU A 210 -7.43 9.58 -25.15
CA LEU A 210 -8.44 8.55 -24.97
C LEU A 210 -8.40 7.59 -26.15
N VAL A 211 -8.30 6.30 -25.87
CA VAL A 211 -8.49 5.20 -26.82
C VAL A 211 -9.60 4.28 -26.32
N GLY A 212 -10.23 3.53 -27.20
CA GLY A 212 -11.30 2.61 -26.80
C GLY A 212 -12.15 2.17 -28.00
N PHE A 213 -13.15 1.33 -27.71
CA PHE A 213 -14.15 0.86 -28.68
C PHE A 213 -15.54 0.78 -28.04
N GLU A 214 -16.58 0.91 -28.87
CA GLU A 214 -18.02 0.82 -28.48
C GLU A 214 -18.39 1.70 -27.25
N HIS A 215 -17.65 2.82 -27.04
CA HIS A 215 -17.85 3.70 -25.89
C HIS A 215 -18.62 4.99 -26.21
N GLY A 216 -19.15 5.13 -27.43
CA GLY A 216 -19.99 6.26 -27.81
C GLY A 216 -19.31 7.63 -27.67
N ARG A 217 -18.02 7.73 -28.06
CA ARG A 217 -17.22 8.96 -27.93
C ARG A 217 -17.85 10.14 -28.64
N THR A 218 -17.93 11.28 -27.96
CA THR A 218 -18.09 12.60 -28.59
C THR A 218 -16.75 13.34 -28.54
N ASP A 219 -16.43 14.06 -29.60
CA ASP A 219 -15.25 14.94 -29.55
C ASP A 219 -15.45 16.02 -28.47
N PRO A 220 -14.34 16.44 -27.80
CA PRO A 220 -14.43 17.55 -26.88
C PRO A 220 -15.03 18.77 -27.59
N THR A 221 -16.17 19.22 -27.14
CA THR A 221 -16.76 20.46 -27.61
C THR A 221 -15.94 21.61 -27.06
N GLU A 222 -15.47 22.49 -27.95
CA GLU A 222 -15.05 23.83 -27.52
C GLU A 222 -16.25 24.48 -26.84
N PRO A 223 -16.03 25.28 -25.76
CA PRO A 223 -17.10 26.12 -25.23
C PRO A 223 -17.70 26.90 -26.38
N GLY A 224 -19.00 26.79 -26.62
CA GLY A 224 -19.67 27.48 -27.69
C GLY A 224 -19.42 28.99 -27.60
N ASP A 225 -19.52 29.70 -28.73
CA ASP A 225 -19.37 31.16 -28.90
C ASP A 225 -20.31 31.98 -27.97
N GLY A 226 -20.22 31.84 -26.67
CA GLY A 226 -21.00 32.56 -25.67
C GLY A 226 -20.64 32.10 -24.29
N ASP A 227 -19.79 32.86 -23.61
CA ASP A 227 -19.59 32.96 -22.17
C ASP A 227 -19.64 31.64 -21.32
N ALA A 228 -19.39 30.46 -21.87
CA ALA A 228 -19.34 29.22 -21.16
C ALA A 228 -17.87 28.82 -20.95
N GLU A 229 -17.29 29.28 -19.85
CA GLU A 229 -16.08 28.74 -19.24
C GLU A 229 -16.42 27.34 -18.68
N GLY A 230 -16.54 26.33 -19.55
CA GLY A 230 -16.66 24.93 -19.15
C GLY A 230 -15.30 24.24 -19.19
N PRO A 231 -15.08 23.22 -18.35
CA PRO A 231 -13.83 22.45 -18.39
C PRO A 231 -13.68 21.75 -19.74
N LEU A 232 -12.43 21.66 -20.23
CA LEU A 232 -12.10 20.81 -21.37
C LEU A 232 -12.22 19.35 -20.96
N GLU A 233 -13.11 18.60 -21.64
CA GLU A 233 -13.40 17.23 -21.27
C GLU A 233 -13.62 16.31 -22.48
N PHE A 234 -13.32 15.03 -22.30
CA PHE A 234 -13.88 13.98 -23.15
C PHE A 234 -15.15 13.46 -22.50
N ARG A 235 -16.17 13.18 -23.29
CA ARG A 235 -17.41 12.56 -22.82
C ARG A 235 -18.02 11.61 -23.83
N GLY A 236 -18.90 10.74 -23.38
CA GLY A 236 -19.67 9.87 -24.23
C GLY A 236 -20.76 9.13 -23.46
N ALA A 237 -21.63 8.47 -24.22
CA ALA A 237 -22.63 7.57 -23.69
C ALA A 237 -22.82 6.39 -24.65
N PHE A 238 -23.15 5.23 -24.10
CA PHE A 238 -23.41 4.01 -24.87
C PHE A 238 -24.39 3.13 -24.11
N THR A 239 -24.95 2.14 -24.80
CA THR A 239 -25.92 1.22 -24.21
C THR A 239 -25.38 -0.20 -24.28
N THR A 240 -25.39 -0.88 -23.14
CA THR A 240 -24.97 -2.29 -23.04
C THR A 240 -26.13 -3.23 -23.42
N SER A 241 -25.76 -4.43 -23.81
CA SER A 241 -26.67 -5.58 -23.97
C SER A 241 -25.96 -6.85 -23.49
N PRO A 242 -26.68 -7.94 -23.20
CA PRO A 242 -26.04 -9.18 -22.74
C PRO A 242 -24.93 -9.63 -23.69
N GLY A 243 -23.71 -9.81 -23.16
CA GLY A 243 -22.50 -10.18 -23.91
C GLY A 243 -21.86 -9.05 -24.73
N SER A 244 -22.36 -7.81 -24.64
CA SER A 244 -21.66 -6.65 -25.22
C SER A 244 -20.42 -6.30 -24.40
N ARG A 245 -19.35 -5.84 -25.04
CA ARG A 245 -18.15 -5.32 -24.42
C ARG A 245 -17.82 -3.95 -24.98
N SER A 246 -17.49 -3.02 -24.09
CA SER A 246 -16.99 -1.69 -24.41
C SER A 246 -15.69 -1.43 -23.63
N LEU A 247 -14.82 -0.60 -24.16
CA LEU A 247 -13.57 -0.22 -23.50
C LEU A 247 -13.38 1.30 -23.56
N LEU A 248 -13.09 1.87 -22.40
CA LEU A 248 -12.59 3.23 -22.24
C LEU A 248 -11.18 3.13 -21.63
N CYS A 249 -10.17 3.67 -22.32
CA CYS A 249 -8.80 3.71 -21.82
C CYS A 249 -8.22 5.11 -21.91
N LEU A 250 -7.73 5.63 -20.80
CA LEU A 250 -6.97 6.85 -20.71
C LEU A 250 -5.48 6.52 -20.72
N CYS A 251 -4.77 7.01 -21.76
CA CYS A 251 -3.33 6.88 -21.88
C CYS A 251 -2.66 8.20 -21.54
N GLY A 252 -1.52 8.15 -20.84
CA GLY A 252 -0.81 9.36 -20.47
C GLY A 252 0.68 9.17 -20.26
N VAL A 253 1.42 10.24 -20.50
CA VAL A 253 2.86 10.36 -20.29
C VAL A 253 3.19 11.74 -19.74
N ASP A 254 4.35 11.84 -19.10
CA ASP A 254 4.92 13.07 -18.56
C ASP A 254 6.16 13.43 -19.37
N ASP A 255 6.11 14.58 -20.08
CA ASP A 255 7.18 15.14 -20.93
C ASP A 255 7.84 14.12 -21.88
N GLU A 256 7.10 13.11 -22.29
CA GLU A 256 7.54 12.05 -23.20
C GLU A 256 6.62 11.96 -24.44
N PRO A 257 7.06 11.29 -25.53
CA PRO A 257 6.19 11.01 -26.66
C PRO A 257 5.01 10.12 -26.26
N LEU A 258 3.79 10.60 -26.48
CA LEU A 258 2.57 9.86 -26.16
C LEU A 258 2.38 8.66 -27.12
N HIS A 259 2.31 7.45 -26.58
CA HIS A 259 1.93 6.25 -27.30
C HIS A 259 0.40 6.09 -27.31
N LEU A 260 -0.15 5.73 -28.45
CA LEU A 260 -1.57 5.39 -28.60
C LEU A 260 -1.68 3.90 -28.93
N PRO A 261 -1.98 3.03 -27.97
CA PRO A 261 -2.11 1.60 -28.20
C PRO A 261 -3.37 1.28 -29.03
N ASP A 262 -3.37 0.13 -29.72
CA ASP A 262 -4.60 -0.45 -30.26
C ASP A 262 -5.54 -0.81 -29.10
N PRO A 263 -6.80 -0.36 -29.09
CA PRO A 263 -7.73 -0.66 -27.99
C PRO A 263 -7.92 -2.15 -27.72
N ARG A 264 -7.74 -3.03 -28.71
CA ARG A 264 -7.78 -4.48 -28.50
C ARG A 264 -6.59 -5.00 -27.71
N VAL A 265 -5.41 -4.40 -27.92
CA VAL A 265 -4.20 -4.74 -27.14
C VAL A 265 -4.35 -4.29 -25.69
N VAL A 266 -5.06 -3.17 -25.46
CA VAL A 266 -5.41 -2.72 -24.11
C VAL A 266 -6.40 -3.69 -23.44
N ASP A 267 -7.43 -4.13 -24.17
CA ASP A 267 -8.39 -5.12 -23.65
C ASP A 267 -7.70 -6.44 -23.23
N GLU A 268 -6.82 -6.98 -24.11
CA GLU A 268 -5.93 -8.10 -23.76
C GLU A 268 -4.97 -7.75 -22.60
N GLY A 269 -4.61 -6.47 -22.47
CA GLY A 269 -3.78 -5.94 -21.40
C GLY A 269 -4.45 -6.02 -20.03
N VAL A 270 -5.76 -5.89 -19.96
CA VAL A 270 -6.52 -6.09 -18.70
C VAL A 270 -6.39 -7.54 -18.22
N ASP A 271 -6.57 -8.51 -19.11
CA ASP A 271 -6.44 -9.94 -18.75
C ASP A 271 -5.00 -10.26 -18.32
N ARG A 272 -4.00 -9.77 -19.06
CA ARG A 272 -2.58 -9.89 -18.68
C ARG A 272 -2.28 -9.24 -17.32
N THR A 273 -2.94 -8.13 -17.00
CA THR A 273 -2.78 -7.46 -15.70
C THR A 273 -3.29 -8.35 -14.56
N ILE A 274 -4.43 -9.02 -14.77
CA ILE A 274 -4.95 -10.03 -13.84
C ILE A 274 -3.92 -11.16 -13.67
N GLU A 275 -3.44 -11.75 -14.76
CA GLU A 275 -2.43 -12.82 -14.73
C GLU A 275 -1.13 -12.40 -14.01
N ASN A 276 -0.66 -11.16 -14.21
CA ASN A 276 0.53 -10.63 -13.53
C ASN A 276 0.32 -10.52 -12.01
N TRP A 277 -0.84 -10.04 -11.57
CA TRP A 277 -1.18 -9.95 -10.16
C TRP A 277 -1.37 -11.32 -9.50
N GLU A 278 -2.08 -12.24 -10.16
CA GLU A 278 -2.25 -13.62 -9.71
C GLU A 278 -0.89 -14.31 -9.59
N GLY A 279 -0.01 -14.14 -10.61
CA GLY A 279 1.35 -14.66 -10.58
C GLY A 279 2.11 -14.17 -9.35
N TRP A 280 2.07 -12.88 -9.05
CA TRP A 280 2.69 -12.33 -7.85
C TRP A 280 2.08 -12.88 -6.56
N SER A 281 0.75 -12.98 -6.49
CA SER A 281 0.05 -13.50 -5.31
C SER A 281 0.37 -14.95 -4.99
N THR A 282 0.82 -15.74 -6.00
CA THR A 282 1.25 -17.13 -5.76
C THR A 282 2.67 -17.25 -5.18
N GLU A 283 3.45 -16.16 -5.17
CA GLU A 283 4.81 -16.18 -4.63
C GLU A 283 4.84 -16.13 -3.10
N PHE A 284 3.76 -15.70 -2.46
CA PHE A 284 3.63 -15.77 -1.02
C PHE A 284 2.42 -16.60 -0.61
N SER A 285 2.57 -17.35 0.47
CA SER A 285 1.47 -18.12 1.05
C SER A 285 1.31 -17.75 2.52
N TRP A 286 0.08 -17.51 2.91
CA TRP A 286 -0.32 -17.36 4.28
C TRP A 286 -1.56 -18.20 4.53
N ASP A 287 -1.39 -19.33 5.25
CA ASP A 287 -2.46 -20.25 5.60
C ASP A 287 -2.90 -20.06 7.06
N GLY A 288 -2.38 -19.02 7.72
CA GLY A 288 -2.68 -18.65 9.09
C GLY A 288 -4.04 -17.97 9.24
N PRO A 289 -4.37 -17.56 10.47
CA PRO A 289 -5.62 -16.86 10.75
C PRO A 289 -5.71 -15.54 9.96
N TRP A 290 -6.95 -15.09 9.67
CA TRP A 290 -7.26 -13.86 8.92
C TRP A 290 -6.63 -13.81 7.52
N ALA A 291 -6.56 -14.97 6.83
CA ALA A 291 -5.88 -15.11 5.55
C ALA A 291 -6.32 -14.06 4.52
N ASP A 292 -7.63 -13.83 4.35
CA ASP A 292 -8.17 -12.85 3.40
C ASP A 292 -7.71 -11.42 3.71
N ALA A 293 -7.72 -11.01 4.98
CA ALA A 293 -7.29 -9.69 5.40
C ALA A 293 -5.76 -9.51 5.23
N VAL A 294 -4.99 -10.55 5.52
CA VAL A 294 -3.53 -10.58 5.34
C VAL A 294 -3.17 -10.51 3.85
N HIS A 295 -3.79 -11.33 3.00
CA HIS A 295 -3.59 -11.31 1.55
C HIS A 295 -3.98 -9.96 0.95
N ARG A 296 -5.13 -9.40 1.34
CA ARG A 296 -5.55 -8.08 0.87
C ARG A 296 -4.58 -6.97 1.32
N SER A 297 -4.06 -7.06 2.55
CA SER A 297 -3.06 -6.11 3.05
C SER A 297 -1.73 -6.23 2.32
N ALA A 298 -1.27 -7.44 2.00
CA ALA A 298 -0.07 -7.65 1.18
C ALA A 298 -0.21 -7.02 -0.22
N LEU A 299 -1.38 -7.18 -0.86
CA LEU A 299 -1.69 -6.55 -2.15
C LEU A 299 -1.80 -5.01 -2.03
N ALA A 300 -2.32 -4.47 -0.92
CA ALA A 300 -2.35 -3.03 -0.67
C ALA A 300 -0.92 -2.47 -0.48
N LEU A 301 -0.06 -3.15 0.27
CA LEU A 301 1.35 -2.80 0.40
C LEU A 301 2.08 -2.83 -0.95
N LYS A 302 1.77 -3.81 -1.81
CA LYS A 302 2.35 -3.89 -3.16
C LYS A 302 1.97 -2.69 -4.03
N LEU A 303 0.78 -2.07 -3.86
CA LEU A 303 0.40 -0.82 -4.52
C LEU A 303 1.32 0.34 -4.18
N LEU A 304 1.88 0.36 -2.96
CA LEU A 304 2.73 1.44 -2.46
C LEU A 304 4.21 1.29 -2.87
N ILE A 305 4.58 0.13 -3.40
CA ILE A 305 5.95 -0.10 -3.92
C ILE A 305 6.09 0.61 -5.27
N TYR A 306 6.93 1.65 -5.29
CA TYR A 306 7.25 2.38 -6.50
C TYR A 306 8.29 1.60 -7.32
N SER A 307 7.82 0.80 -8.26
CA SER A 307 8.65 -0.16 -9.00
C SER A 307 9.80 0.45 -9.84
N PRO A 308 9.77 1.74 -10.26
CA PRO A 308 10.92 2.33 -10.93
C PRO A 308 12.19 2.39 -10.09
N THR A 309 12.07 2.48 -8.75
CA THR A 309 13.23 2.62 -7.85
C THR A 309 13.29 1.55 -6.76
N GLY A 310 12.17 0.96 -6.41
CA GLY A 310 12.01 0.07 -5.25
C GLY A 310 11.64 0.78 -3.96
N ALA A 311 11.48 2.11 -3.97
CA ALA A 311 10.99 2.88 -2.83
C ALA A 311 9.57 2.44 -2.45
N ILE A 312 9.21 2.66 -1.18
CA ILE A 312 7.87 2.35 -0.67
C ILE A 312 7.26 3.64 -0.12
N ALA A 313 6.16 4.09 -0.72
CA ALA A 313 5.42 5.25 -0.24
C ALA A 313 4.66 4.93 1.06
N ALA A 314 4.55 5.87 1.98
CA ALA A 314 3.77 5.69 3.20
C ALA A 314 2.25 5.59 2.91
N ALA A 315 1.74 6.36 1.95
CA ALA A 315 0.39 6.22 1.42
C ALA A 315 0.32 6.65 -0.06
N ALA A 316 -0.78 6.31 -0.74
CA ALA A 316 -0.97 6.65 -2.15
C ALA A 316 -1.50 8.07 -2.37
N THR A 317 -1.95 8.76 -1.31
CA THR A 317 -2.61 10.07 -1.37
C THR A 317 -1.84 11.15 -0.63
N THR A 318 -2.29 12.38 -0.82
CA THR A 318 -1.87 13.56 -0.05
C THR A 318 -3.06 14.27 0.55
N ALA A 319 -2.82 14.97 1.65
CA ALA A 319 -3.68 16.00 2.21
C ALA A 319 -5.12 15.58 2.55
N LEU A 320 -5.35 14.31 2.77
CA LEU A 320 -6.58 13.86 3.40
C LEU A 320 -6.52 14.13 4.90
N PRO A 321 -7.59 14.65 5.50
CA PRO A 321 -7.53 15.20 6.85
C PRO A 321 -7.51 14.09 7.92
N GLU A 322 -6.64 14.25 8.93
CA GLU A 322 -6.57 13.39 10.12
C GLU A 322 -7.69 13.70 11.14
N ASN A 323 -8.41 14.80 10.93
CA ASN A 323 -9.56 15.23 11.74
C ASN A 323 -10.56 16.07 10.93
N PHE A 324 -11.71 16.39 11.50
CA PHE A 324 -12.75 17.19 10.83
C PHE A 324 -12.54 18.72 10.95
N THR A 325 -11.47 19.18 11.58
CA THR A 325 -11.18 20.61 11.78
C THR A 325 -10.09 21.15 10.85
N GLY A 326 -9.31 20.27 10.23
CA GLY A 326 -8.18 20.62 9.39
C GLY A 326 -6.87 20.74 10.18
N ASP A 327 -5.86 21.36 9.56
CA ASP A 327 -4.51 21.62 10.09
C ASP A 327 -3.53 20.41 10.06
N LYS A 328 -4.01 19.17 9.91
CA LYS A 328 -3.18 17.95 9.81
C LYS A 328 -3.49 17.23 8.49
N ASN A 329 -3.09 17.85 7.37
CA ASN A 329 -3.38 17.38 6.01
C ASN A 329 -2.05 17.24 5.24
N TRP A 330 -1.27 16.21 5.54
CA TRP A 330 0.11 16.06 5.06
C TRP A 330 0.21 15.19 3.81
N ASP A 331 1.30 15.39 3.05
CA ASP A 331 1.62 14.53 1.89
C ASP A 331 2.39 13.28 2.36
N TYR A 332 1.83 12.10 2.06
CA TYR A 332 2.42 10.80 2.40
C TYR A 332 2.95 10.01 1.19
N ARG A 333 3.08 10.65 0.03
CA ARG A 333 3.62 10.02 -1.18
C ARG A 333 5.16 9.98 -1.20
N PHE A 334 5.78 9.99 -0.05
CA PHE A 334 7.20 9.88 0.18
C PHE A 334 7.56 8.54 0.81
N ALA A 335 8.83 8.17 0.76
CA ALA A 335 9.35 6.97 1.41
C ALA A 335 9.90 7.31 2.79
N TRP A 336 9.15 7.01 3.85
CA TRP A 336 9.66 7.02 5.22
C TRP A 336 10.55 5.81 5.45
N VAL A 337 11.70 6.02 6.10
CA VAL A 337 12.63 4.94 6.45
C VAL A 337 11.96 3.91 7.35
N ARG A 338 11.16 4.35 8.31
CA ARG A 338 10.36 3.52 9.23
C ARG A 338 9.38 2.63 8.47
N ASP A 339 8.54 3.22 7.64
CA ASP A 339 7.50 2.50 6.89
C ASP A 339 8.10 1.48 5.93
N LEU A 340 9.21 1.85 5.27
CA LEU A 340 9.98 0.94 4.43
C LEU A 340 10.53 -0.24 5.24
N ALA A 341 11.16 0.03 6.39
CA ALA A 341 11.75 -1.01 7.22
C ALA A 341 10.70 -2.03 7.69
N TYR A 342 9.55 -1.55 8.16
CA TYR A 342 8.46 -2.42 8.60
C TYR A 342 7.81 -3.18 7.45
N THR A 343 7.67 -2.55 6.26
CA THR A 343 7.16 -3.24 5.07
C THR A 343 8.11 -4.32 4.60
N VAL A 344 9.41 -4.06 4.55
CA VAL A 344 10.44 -5.06 4.21
C VAL A 344 10.37 -6.25 5.16
N ASN A 345 10.21 -6.01 6.48
CA ASN A 345 10.03 -7.06 7.47
C ASN A 345 8.82 -7.95 7.13
N ALA A 346 7.65 -7.35 6.91
CA ALA A 346 6.44 -8.11 6.58
C ALA A 346 6.63 -8.94 5.29
N LEU A 347 7.21 -8.37 4.25
CA LEU A 347 7.44 -9.06 2.98
C LEU A 347 8.47 -10.20 3.11
N LEU A 348 9.54 -10.03 3.91
CA LEU A 348 10.51 -11.09 4.20
C LEU A 348 9.88 -12.25 4.95
N ARG A 349 8.99 -11.97 5.92
CA ARG A 349 8.26 -13.00 6.69
C ARG A 349 7.29 -13.80 5.80
N PHE A 350 6.78 -13.22 4.72
CA PHE A 350 6.03 -13.94 3.68
C PHE A 350 6.92 -14.78 2.74
N GLY A 351 8.24 -14.67 2.85
CA GLY A 351 9.18 -15.37 1.97
C GLY A 351 9.44 -14.67 0.64
N LEU A 352 8.88 -13.47 0.41
CA LEU A 352 9.18 -12.64 -0.74
C LEU A 352 10.64 -12.20 -0.73
N ARG A 353 11.24 -12.03 -1.91
CA ARG A 353 12.68 -11.71 -2.04
C ARG A 353 12.98 -10.52 -2.93
N GLU A 354 12.24 -10.35 -4.02
CA GLU A 354 12.53 -9.31 -5.02
C GLU A 354 12.22 -7.92 -4.48
N GLU A 355 11.03 -7.71 -3.92
CA GLU A 355 10.60 -6.44 -3.36
C GLU A 355 11.45 -6.03 -2.15
N PRO A 356 11.67 -6.90 -1.13
CA PRO A 356 12.56 -6.58 -0.02
C PRO A 356 13.97 -6.20 -0.48
N HIS A 357 14.51 -6.94 -1.45
CA HIS A 357 15.84 -6.63 -1.99
C HIS A 357 15.87 -5.26 -2.68
N ALA A 358 14.87 -4.96 -3.51
CA ALA A 358 14.77 -3.67 -4.19
C ALA A 358 14.65 -2.51 -3.20
N ALA A 359 13.79 -2.65 -2.18
CA ALA A 359 13.56 -1.62 -1.16
C ALA A 359 14.81 -1.38 -0.29
N VAL A 360 15.46 -2.45 0.20
CA VAL A 360 16.71 -2.35 0.97
C VAL A 360 17.82 -1.73 0.13
N SER A 361 17.95 -2.15 -1.14
CA SER A 361 18.96 -1.59 -2.04
C SER A 361 18.74 -0.11 -2.31
N TRP A 362 17.47 0.30 -2.50
CA TRP A 362 17.11 1.71 -2.64
C TRP A 362 17.47 2.52 -1.38
N MET A 363 17.07 2.04 -0.20
CA MET A 363 17.35 2.69 1.08
C MET A 363 18.86 2.86 1.31
N LEU A 364 19.62 1.77 1.15
CA LEU A 364 21.08 1.80 1.36
C LEU A 364 21.80 2.73 0.36
N LYS A 365 21.31 2.78 -0.89
CA LYS A 365 21.82 3.71 -1.89
C LYS A 365 21.53 5.16 -1.49
N ALA A 366 20.28 5.48 -1.12
CA ALA A 366 19.89 6.80 -0.67
C ALA A 366 20.70 7.26 0.55
N LEU A 367 20.87 6.38 1.55
CA LEU A 367 21.72 6.67 2.73
C LEU A 367 23.19 6.87 2.39
N LYS A 368 23.73 6.20 1.37
CA LYS A 368 25.12 6.41 0.90
C LYS A 368 25.28 7.74 0.17
N GLU A 369 24.28 8.16 -0.62
CA GLU A 369 24.29 9.39 -1.41
C GLU A 369 24.08 10.64 -0.53
N ASN A 370 23.16 10.57 0.44
CA ASN A 370 22.84 11.68 1.35
C ASN A 370 23.75 11.72 2.61
N GLY A 371 24.65 10.75 2.76
CA GLY A 371 25.54 10.67 3.91
C GLY A 371 24.82 10.09 5.14
N ARG A 372 25.45 10.28 6.35
CA ARG A 372 24.88 9.84 7.62
C ARG A 372 23.96 10.88 8.28
N GLU A 373 23.64 11.97 7.58
CA GLU A 373 22.56 12.85 7.99
C GLU A 373 21.24 12.11 7.80
N MET A 374 20.49 11.98 8.89
CA MET A 374 19.31 11.11 8.92
C MET A 374 18.10 11.89 8.46
N HIS A 375 17.73 11.69 7.19
CA HIS A 375 16.42 12.08 6.71
C HIS A 375 15.41 10.99 7.14
N ILE A 376 14.31 11.39 7.73
CA ILE A 376 13.26 10.47 8.16
C ILE A 376 12.42 9.96 6.99
N PHE A 377 12.36 10.74 5.89
CA PHE A 377 11.78 10.36 4.62
C PHE A 377 12.51 11.03 3.44
N LEU A 378 12.34 10.47 2.26
CA LEU A 378 12.91 10.92 1.00
C LEU A 378 11.85 10.86 -0.10
N ASN A 379 12.09 11.58 -1.20
CA ASN A 379 11.34 11.38 -2.44
C ASN A 379 11.50 9.93 -2.93
N LEU A 380 10.54 9.42 -3.71
CA LEU A 380 10.58 8.05 -4.20
C LEU A 380 11.75 7.77 -5.16
N ASP A 381 12.43 8.80 -5.66
CA ASP A 381 13.67 8.68 -6.43
C ASP A 381 14.95 8.68 -5.56
N GLY A 382 14.81 8.92 -4.26
CA GLY A 382 15.91 8.96 -3.29
C GLY A 382 16.48 10.36 -3.05
N SER A 383 15.96 11.40 -3.71
CA SER A 383 16.35 12.79 -3.46
C SER A 383 15.70 13.35 -2.18
N GLU A 384 16.27 14.42 -1.65
CA GLU A 384 15.70 15.16 -0.53
C GLU A 384 14.41 15.88 -0.94
N PRO A 385 13.38 15.96 -0.06
CA PRO A 385 12.15 16.70 -0.35
C PRO A 385 12.39 18.22 -0.46
N ASP A 386 11.66 18.87 -1.36
CA ASP A 386 11.75 20.33 -1.58
C ASP A 386 11.05 21.19 -0.51
N GLY A 387 10.65 20.61 0.63
CA GLY A 387 9.89 21.28 1.68
C GLY A 387 8.39 21.21 1.49
N THR A 388 7.63 22.09 2.18
CA THR A 388 6.16 22.06 2.21
C THR A 388 5.59 23.27 1.50
N HIS A 389 4.64 23.06 0.59
CA HIS A 389 3.99 24.09 -0.20
C HIS A 389 2.47 23.96 -0.11
N GLY A 390 1.76 25.06 0.22
CA GLY A 390 0.31 25.10 0.15
C GLY A 390 -0.17 25.13 -1.30
N THR A 391 -1.32 24.52 -1.58
CA THR A 391 -2.01 24.56 -2.87
C THR A 391 -3.28 25.38 -2.78
N ASP A 392 -3.93 25.68 -3.91
CA ASP A 392 -5.21 26.40 -3.96
C ASP A 392 -6.42 25.45 -3.81
N SER A 393 -6.21 24.15 -3.60
CA SER A 393 -7.29 23.14 -3.43
C SER A 393 -7.99 23.28 -2.10
N GLU A 394 -9.32 23.04 -2.05
CA GLU A 394 -10.15 23.27 -0.87
C GLU A 394 -9.95 22.25 0.25
N GLY A 395 -9.45 21.04 -0.08
CA GLY A 395 -9.42 19.88 0.81
C GLY A 395 -10.71 19.06 0.77
N TRP A 396 -10.62 17.80 1.15
CA TRP A 396 -11.77 16.90 1.23
C TRP A 396 -12.89 17.51 2.09
N ARG A 397 -14.09 17.67 1.51
CA ARG A 397 -15.25 18.32 2.15
C ARG A 397 -14.96 19.76 2.65
N GLY A 398 -14.05 20.47 1.98
CA GLY A 398 -13.62 21.81 2.39
C GLY A 398 -12.73 21.83 3.64
N ILE A 399 -12.21 20.69 4.06
CA ILE A 399 -11.29 20.56 5.19
C ILE A 399 -9.86 20.68 4.68
N GLY A 400 -9.37 21.91 4.59
CA GLY A 400 -8.02 22.27 4.19
C GLY A 400 -7.15 22.67 5.37
N PRO A 401 -5.92 23.16 5.11
CA PRO A 401 -5.30 23.35 3.79
C PRO A 401 -4.80 22.06 3.13
N VAL A 402 -4.64 22.07 1.81
CA VAL A 402 -3.98 21.00 1.05
C VAL A 402 -2.52 21.34 0.86
N TYR A 403 -1.64 20.51 1.40
CA TYR A 403 -0.20 20.65 1.27
C TYR A 403 0.39 19.63 0.27
N LYS A 404 1.40 20.08 -0.46
CA LYS A 404 2.37 19.26 -1.16
C LYS A 404 3.66 19.27 -0.34
N GLY A 405 4.23 18.11 -0.06
CA GLY A 405 5.36 17.96 0.84
C GLY A 405 4.95 17.80 2.31
N ASN A 406 5.95 17.59 3.17
CA ASN A 406 5.76 17.33 4.58
C ASN A 406 6.81 18.08 5.42
N PRO A 407 6.42 18.74 6.53
CA PRO A 407 7.35 19.57 7.32
C PRO A 407 8.31 18.78 8.20
N ALA A 408 8.11 17.46 8.38
CA ALA A 408 8.92 16.65 9.29
C ALA A 408 10.33 16.32 8.77
N GLY A 409 10.68 16.70 7.52
CA GLY A 409 11.95 16.35 6.87
C GLY A 409 13.21 16.75 7.63
N ASP A 410 13.17 17.87 8.36
CA ASP A 410 14.31 18.43 9.10
C ASP A 410 14.36 17.96 10.58
N GLN A 411 13.44 17.09 11.01
CA GLN A 411 13.36 16.65 12.41
C GLN A 411 14.39 15.57 12.74
N LEU A 412 14.90 15.61 13.98
CA LEU A 412 15.63 14.49 14.54
C LEU A 412 14.65 13.45 15.09
N GLN A 413 14.78 12.21 14.63
CA GLN A 413 14.04 11.04 15.15
C GLN A 413 15.03 9.91 15.43
N LEU A 414 15.30 9.63 16.70
CA LEU A 414 16.28 8.63 17.11
C LEU A 414 15.83 7.19 16.78
N GLY A 415 14.52 6.96 16.64
CA GLY A 415 13.95 5.67 16.24
C GLY A 415 14.44 5.17 14.88
N VAL A 416 14.78 6.07 13.95
CA VAL A 416 15.26 5.72 12.60
C VAL A 416 16.53 4.85 12.63
N PHE A 417 17.38 4.96 13.67
CA PHE A 417 18.51 4.04 13.84
C PHE A 417 18.06 2.59 13.99
N ALA A 418 16.95 2.36 14.73
CA ALA A 418 16.35 1.03 14.84
C ALA A 418 15.84 0.54 13.50
N ASP A 419 15.13 1.39 12.77
CA ASP A 419 14.52 1.03 11.49
C ASP A 419 15.57 0.55 10.49
N ILE A 420 16.69 1.29 10.37
CA ILE A 420 17.81 0.94 9.48
C ILE A 420 18.50 -0.36 9.90
N LEU A 421 18.87 -0.49 11.18
CA LEU A 421 19.66 -1.61 11.65
C LEU A 421 18.83 -2.89 11.79
N ALA A 422 17.56 -2.78 12.20
CA ALA A 422 16.66 -3.93 12.28
C ALA A 422 16.34 -4.51 10.90
N VAL A 423 16.05 -3.67 9.90
CA VAL A 423 15.80 -4.17 8.54
C VAL A 423 17.05 -4.79 7.94
N ALA A 424 18.24 -4.24 8.20
CA ALA A 424 19.49 -4.82 7.75
C ALA A 424 19.78 -6.17 8.41
N SER A 425 19.48 -6.32 9.73
CA SER A 425 19.60 -7.59 10.44
C SER A 425 18.64 -8.64 9.88
N GLN A 426 17.38 -8.29 9.67
CA GLN A 426 16.38 -9.20 9.09
C GLN A 426 16.72 -9.60 7.66
N TYR A 427 17.19 -8.64 6.85
CA TYR A 427 17.65 -8.90 5.49
C TYR A 427 18.83 -9.88 5.47
N ALA A 428 19.78 -9.76 6.40
CA ALA A 428 20.91 -10.68 6.56
C ALA A 428 20.44 -12.07 7.04
N HIS A 429 19.50 -12.15 7.99
CA HIS A 429 18.88 -13.42 8.41
C HIS A 429 18.14 -14.12 7.25
N GLY A 430 17.61 -13.37 6.30
CA GLY A 430 17.03 -13.90 5.07
C GLY A 430 18.05 -14.52 4.10
N GLY A 431 19.33 -14.65 4.50
CA GLY A 431 20.40 -15.29 3.71
C GLY A 431 21.10 -14.34 2.75
N ASN A 432 20.95 -13.03 2.92
CA ASN A 432 21.63 -12.02 2.11
C ASN A 432 22.98 -11.63 2.72
N ILE A 433 23.90 -11.14 1.90
CA ILE A 433 25.24 -10.73 2.30
C ILE A 433 25.40 -9.24 2.04
N LEU A 434 25.87 -8.51 3.05
CA LEU A 434 26.13 -7.09 2.96
C LEU A 434 27.53 -6.85 2.37
N ASP A 435 27.63 -5.89 1.46
CA ASP A 435 28.95 -5.44 0.94
C ASP A 435 29.70 -4.59 1.97
N GLU A 436 31.04 -4.51 1.83
CA GLU A 436 31.93 -3.82 2.76
C GLU A 436 31.50 -2.37 3.03
N SER A 437 31.09 -1.63 1.99
CA SER A 437 30.66 -0.23 2.16
C SER A 437 29.34 -0.10 2.91
N THR A 438 28.46 -1.09 2.80
CA THR A 438 27.23 -1.18 3.60
C THR A 438 27.53 -1.55 5.04
N GLN A 439 28.46 -2.48 5.26
CA GLN A 439 28.92 -2.84 6.62
C GLN A 439 29.48 -1.63 7.36
N ASP A 440 30.36 -0.84 6.71
CA ASP A 440 30.93 0.38 7.28
C ASP A 440 29.85 1.44 7.60
N LEU A 441 28.87 1.60 6.71
CA LEU A 441 27.74 2.51 6.91
C LEU A 441 26.91 2.10 8.13
N LEU A 442 26.54 0.84 8.25
CA LEU A 442 25.73 0.32 9.35
C LEU A 442 26.45 0.33 10.69
N ALA A 443 27.76 0.01 10.72
CA ALA A 443 28.59 0.17 11.90
C ALA A 443 28.62 1.65 12.36
N GLY A 444 28.72 2.59 11.41
CA GLY A 444 28.64 4.02 11.69
C GLY A 444 27.28 4.44 12.29
N PHE A 445 26.16 3.86 11.87
CA PHE A 445 24.85 4.12 12.48
C PHE A 445 24.75 3.54 13.90
N ALA A 446 25.35 2.39 14.18
CA ALA A 446 25.43 1.85 15.53
C ALA A 446 26.22 2.78 16.47
N ASP A 447 27.36 3.33 16.00
CA ASP A 447 28.12 4.32 16.74
C ASP A 447 27.34 5.63 16.96
N ASP A 448 26.60 6.07 15.94
CA ASP A 448 25.75 7.26 16.04
C ASP A 448 24.60 7.05 17.05
N ALA A 449 23.95 5.88 17.07
CA ALA A 449 22.98 5.52 18.08
C ALA A 449 23.59 5.55 19.51
N CYS A 450 24.79 4.99 19.69
CA CYS A 450 25.53 5.05 20.97
C CYS A 450 25.85 6.47 21.41
N ARG A 451 26.17 7.36 20.49
CA ARG A 451 26.53 8.75 20.77
C ARG A 451 25.33 9.63 21.08
N ARG A 452 24.18 9.38 20.37
CA ARG A 452 23.05 10.32 20.30
C ARG A 452 21.85 9.91 21.15
N TRP A 453 21.76 8.69 21.65
CA TRP A 453 20.58 8.23 22.43
C TRP A 453 20.22 9.13 23.62
N GLN A 454 21.17 9.91 24.14
CA GLN A 454 20.95 10.88 25.22
C GLN A 454 20.38 12.22 24.75
N GLU A 455 20.30 12.46 23.43
CA GLU A 455 19.69 13.67 22.90
C GLU A 455 18.15 13.61 23.03
N LYS A 456 17.51 14.76 23.00
CA LYS A 456 16.07 14.89 22.79
C LYS A 456 15.80 14.76 21.30
N ASP A 457 14.61 14.31 20.94
CA ASP A 457 14.16 14.17 19.55
C ASP A 457 12.67 14.51 19.41
N SER A 458 12.13 14.50 18.19
CA SER A 458 10.72 14.72 17.89
C SER A 458 9.85 13.48 18.07
N GLY A 459 10.46 12.31 18.37
CA GLY A 459 9.78 11.03 18.46
C GLY A 459 9.20 10.57 17.11
N MET A 460 8.59 9.39 17.08
CA MET A 460 8.01 8.85 15.86
C MET A 460 6.72 9.57 15.41
N TRP A 461 6.11 10.36 16.30
CA TRP A 461 4.89 11.11 16.01
C TRP A 461 5.15 12.50 15.44
N GLU A 462 6.42 12.82 15.14
CA GLU A 462 6.81 14.08 14.46
C GLU A 462 6.40 15.33 15.25
N LEU A 463 6.48 15.24 16.59
CA LEU A 463 6.01 16.28 17.47
C LEU A 463 6.94 17.50 17.43
N PRO A 464 6.36 18.73 17.56
CA PRO A 464 7.15 19.96 17.51
C PRO A 464 8.07 20.14 18.73
N ASP A 465 7.72 19.53 19.87
CA ASP A 465 8.48 19.62 21.11
C ASP A 465 9.46 18.44 21.23
N GLU A 466 10.73 18.72 21.09
CA GLU A 466 11.77 17.70 21.32
C GLU A 466 11.82 17.28 22.79
N GLN A 467 11.71 15.98 23.02
CA GLN A 467 11.74 15.38 24.36
C GLN A 467 12.59 14.10 24.40
N HIS A 468 12.83 13.58 25.59
CA HIS A 468 13.41 12.27 25.78
C HIS A 468 12.29 11.19 25.68
N TYR A 469 11.74 11.01 24.48
CA TYR A 469 10.70 10.02 24.27
C TYR A 469 11.21 8.61 24.59
N VAL A 470 10.48 7.89 25.45
CA VAL A 470 10.87 6.55 25.93
C VAL A 470 10.93 5.56 24.78
N SER A 471 9.96 5.62 23.84
CA SER A 471 9.98 4.79 22.64
C SER A 471 11.21 5.03 21.77
N SER A 472 11.69 6.27 21.64
CA SER A 472 12.94 6.58 20.93
C SER A 472 14.18 5.97 21.61
N LYS A 473 14.20 5.91 22.95
CA LYS A 473 15.30 5.26 23.69
C LYS A 473 15.25 3.75 23.52
N MET A 474 14.05 3.14 23.55
CA MET A 474 13.85 1.72 23.21
C MET A 474 14.30 1.44 21.78
N GLY A 475 14.03 2.35 20.83
CA GLY A 475 14.53 2.28 19.46
C GLY A 475 16.06 2.28 19.40
N CYS A 476 16.75 3.16 20.12
CA CYS A 476 18.22 3.13 20.18
C CYS A 476 18.77 1.83 20.77
N TRP A 477 18.11 1.27 21.78
CA TRP A 477 18.44 -0.06 22.31
C TRP A 477 18.30 -1.14 21.21
N GLN A 478 17.19 -1.13 20.46
CA GLN A 478 16.95 -2.07 19.36
C GLN A 478 18.01 -1.92 18.26
N ALA A 479 18.36 -0.68 17.89
CA ALA A 479 19.40 -0.38 16.90
C ALA A 479 20.74 -1.07 17.28
N ILE A 480 21.19 -0.87 18.52
CA ILE A 480 22.44 -1.44 19.01
C ILE A 480 22.35 -2.97 19.10
N THR A 481 21.21 -3.51 19.54
CA THR A 481 20.97 -4.95 19.58
C THR A 481 21.07 -5.56 18.18
N SER A 482 20.43 -4.96 17.19
CA SER A 482 20.49 -5.42 15.79
C SER A 482 21.92 -5.33 15.19
N ALA A 483 22.69 -4.31 15.58
CA ALA A 483 24.11 -4.22 15.17
C ALA A 483 24.97 -5.34 15.78
N LEU A 484 24.73 -5.69 17.04
CA LEU A 484 25.39 -6.82 17.71
C LEU A 484 25.00 -8.16 17.06
N GLU A 485 23.72 -8.35 16.69
CA GLU A 485 23.26 -9.52 15.94
C GLU A 485 23.93 -9.62 14.56
N LEU A 486 24.02 -8.52 13.82
CA LEU A 486 24.75 -8.46 12.55
C LEU A 486 26.22 -8.85 12.72
N ALA A 487 26.86 -8.45 13.85
CA ALA A 487 28.22 -8.86 14.13
C ALA A 487 28.32 -10.35 14.45
N GLU A 488 27.34 -10.94 15.16
CA GLU A 488 27.27 -12.39 15.41
C GLU A 488 27.04 -13.20 14.12
N LEU A 489 26.27 -12.66 13.18
CA LEU A 489 26.08 -13.23 11.85
C LEU A 489 27.32 -13.07 10.93
N GLY A 490 28.37 -12.36 11.38
CA GLY A 490 29.55 -12.08 10.59
C GLY A 490 29.28 -11.11 9.43
N GLN A 491 28.26 -10.28 9.55
CA GLN A 491 27.91 -9.23 8.59
C GLN A 491 28.49 -7.86 8.99
N LEU A 492 28.78 -7.63 10.26
CA LEU A 492 29.58 -6.52 10.75
C LEU A 492 30.84 -7.05 11.44
N HIS A 493 31.92 -6.27 11.39
CA HIS A 493 33.21 -6.64 11.94
C HIS A 493 33.76 -5.56 12.88
N PRO A 494 33.02 -5.19 13.97
CA PRO A 494 33.50 -4.23 14.94
C PRO A 494 34.78 -4.75 15.61
N ASP A 495 35.70 -3.86 15.95
CA ASP A 495 36.81 -4.27 16.82
C ASP A 495 36.29 -4.57 18.23
N PRO A 496 37.12 -5.21 19.11
CA PRO A 496 36.68 -5.56 20.46
C PRO A 496 36.31 -4.35 21.34
N ASP A 497 36.90 -3.19 21.12
CA ASP A 497 36.62 -1.96 21.88
C ASP A 497 35.28 -1.36 21.40
N ASP A 498 35.01 -1.35 20.10
CA ASP A 498 33.72 -0.90 19.52
C ASP A 498 32.59 -1.80 19.97
N LYS A 499 32.76 -3.13 19.90
CA LYS A 499 31.73 -4.08 20.38
C LYS A 499 31.42 -3.85 21.86
N ALA A 500 32.46 -3.68 22.70
CA ALA A 500 32.28 -3.41 24.14
C ALA A 500 31.59 -2.05 24.38
N HIS A 501 31.85 -1.06 23.51
CA HIS A 501 31.17 0.24 23.54
C HIS A 501 29.69 0.12 23.22
N TRP A 502 29.31 -0.66 22.20
CA TRP A 502 27.91 -0.93 21.86
C TRP A 502 27.19 -1.65 23.00
N GLU A 503 27.75 -2.76 23.52
CA GLU A 503 27.18 -3.52 24.65
C GLU A 503 26.95 -2.60 25.86
N LYS A 504 27.92 -1.77 26.21
CA LYS A 504 27.82 -0.82 27.32
C LYS A 504 26.69 0.20 27.12
N ASN A 505 26.55 0.79 25.92
CA ASN A 505 25.50 1.78 25.67
C ASN A 505 24.11 1.14 25.68
N ARG A 506 23.98 -0.08 25.12
CA ARG A 506 22.74 -0.86 25.21
C ARG A 506 22.28 -1.03 26.68
N ASP A 507 23.20 -1.39 27.56
CA ASP A 507 22.91 -1.59 28.97
C ASP A 507 22.58 -0.25 29.68
N LEU A 508 23.29 0.84 29.35
CA LEU A 508 22.99 2.18 29.87
C LEU A 508 21.61 2.69 29.47
N ILE A 509 21.15 2.36 28.26
CA ILE A 509 19.79 2.72 27.80
C ILE A 509 18.74 2.01 28.68
N VAL A 510 18.93 0.73 28.98
CA VAL A 510 18.01 -0.03 29.87
C VAL A 510 17.99 0.60 31.26
N GLU A 511 19.17 0.90 31.83
CA GLU A 511 19.27 1.57 33.16
C GLU A 511 18.54 2.91 33.16
N TRP A 512 18.69 3.71 32.09
CA TRP A 512 18.03 5.00 31.95
C TRP A 512 16.49 4.85 31.86
N ILE A 513 16.00 3.89 31.09
CA ILE A 513 14.55 3.61 30.95
C ILE A 513 13.98 3.14 32.28
N ASP A 514 14.70 2.29 33.01
CA ASP A 514 14.32 1.83 34.35
C ASP A 514 14.19 2.97 35.36
N GLU A 515 15.07 3.96 35.29
CA GLU A 515 15.09 5.12 36.22
C GLU A 515 14.12 6.23 35.83
N HIS A 516 13.92 6.46 34.52
CA HIS A 516 13.21 7.65 34.01
C HIS A 516 12.00 7.36 33.16
N GLY A 517 11.93 6.20 32.51
CA GLY A 517 10.87 5.85 31.57
C GLY A 517 9.72 5.05 32.16
N TRP A 518 9.91 4.47 33.37
CA TRP A 518 8.88 3.68 34.06
C TRP A 518 8.23 4.46 35.21
N SER A 519 6.90 4.43 35.30
CA SER A 519 6.16 5.00 36.44
C SER A 519 5.49 3.90 37.26
N GLU A 520 5.88 3.76 38.52
CA GLU A 520 5.18 2.84 39.45
C GLU A 520 3.74 3.31 39.76
N GLU A 521 3.50 4.62 39.75
CA GLU A 521 2.18 5.20 39.99
C GLU A 521 1.22 4.90 38.85
N ARG A 522 1.67 5.08 37.59
CA ARG A 522 0.91 4.74 36.36
C ARG A 522 0.90 3.24 36.09
N GLY A 523 1.89 2.51 36.59
CA GLY A 523 2.13 1.11 36.26
C GLY A 523 2.47 0.91 34.79
N ALA A 524 3.10 1.88 34.13
CA ALA A 524 3.33 1.89 32.69
C ALA A 524 4.64 2.60 32.32
N TYR A 525 5.16 2.30 31.14
CA TYR A 525 6.12 3.14 30.46
C TYR A 525 5.46 4.46 30.06
N LEU A 526 6.14 5.57 30.36
CA LEU A 526 5.67 6.92 30.06
C LEU A 526 6.06 7.33 28.63
N MET A 527 5.39 8.34 28.11
CA MET A 527 5.78 8.98 26.86
C MET A 527 7.15 9.63 26.97
N HIS A 528 7.40 10.40 28.06
CA HIS A 528 8.70 10.98 28.42
C HIS A 528 8.75 11.27 29.94
N PRO A 529 9.96 11.45 30.55
CA PRO A 529 10.12 11.54 32.01
C PRO A 529 9.37 12.68 32.71
N ASP A 530 9.12 13.79 32.00
CA ASP A 530 8.51 14.99 32.58
C ASP A 530 6.98 15.01 32.45
N SER A 531 6.35 13.85 32.15
CA SER A 531 4.92 13.72 31.90
C SER A 531 4.34 12.44 32.46
N ASP A 532 3.06 12.43 32.78
CA ASP A 532 2.26 11.22 33.08
C ASP A 532 1.61 10.62 31.81
N ALA A 533 1.86 11.22 30.63
CA ALA A 533 1.28 10.81 29.36
C ALA A 533 1.76 9.41 28.94
N LEU A 534 0.86 8.69 28.30
CA LEU A 534 1.12 7.39 27.67
C LEU A 534 1.34 7.56 26.16
N ASP A 535 2.05 6.63 25.57
CA ASP A 535 2.40 6.60 24.15
C ASP A 535 2.24 5.18 23.61
N ALA A 536 1.35 5.01 22.62
CA ALA A 536 1.09 3.70 22.03
C ALA A 536 2.31 3.16 21.25
N SER A 537 3.27 4.00 20.86
CA SER A 537 4.48 3.54 20.16
C SER A 537 5.36 2.62 20.98
N VAL A 538 5.27 2.64 22.33
CA VAL A 538 6.00 1.69 23.19
C VAL A 538 5.58 0.24 22.95
N LEU A 539 4.37 -0.01 22.42
CA LEU A 539 3.87 -1.34 22.08
C LEU A 539 4.72 -2.06 21.02
N LEU A 540 5.37 -1.29 20.12
CA LEU A 540 6.31 -1.82 19.13
C LEU A 540 7.51 -2.54 19.74
N HIS A 541 7.83 -2.25 21.01
CA HIS A 541 9.00 -2.79 21.67
C HIS A 541 8.76 -4.12 22.40
N ALA A 542 7.52 -4.63 22.40
CA ALA A 542 7.24 -6.02 22.78
C ALA A 542 7.68 -7.00 21.68
N PRO A 543 7.29 -6.85 20.41
CA PRO A 543 7.83 -7.65 19.30
C PRO A 543 9.35 -7.52 19.15
N SER A 544 9.94 -6.33 19.35
CA SER A 544 11.39 -6.12 19.26
C SER A 544 12.21 -6.87 20.32
N GLY A 545 11.54 -7.41 21.37
CA GLY A 545 12.18 -8.15 22.46
C GLY A 545 12.74 -7.28 23.57
N PHE A 546 12.47 -5.97 23.59
CA PHE A 546 12.89 -5.09 24.69
C PHE A 546 12.25 -5.51 26.01
N ASP A 547 10.93 -5.65 26.05
CA ASP A 547 10.19 -6.16 27.22
C ASP A 547 8.97 -6.99 26.78
N ARG A 548 8.88 -8.22 27.30
CA ARG A 548 7.74 -9.13 27.15
C ARG A 548 7.18 -9.58 28.50
N GLY A 549 7.54 -8.86 29.55
CA GLY A 549 7.23 -9.20 30.94
C GLY A 549 6.04 -8.44 31.53
N ASP A 550 5.99 -8.43 32.85
CA ASP A 550 4.91 -7.81 33.64
C ASP A 550 4.76 -6.31 33.40
N ARG A 551 5.88 -5.58 33.23
CA ARG A 551 5.83 -4.13 32.96
C ARG A 551 5.14 -3.84 31.63
N MET A 552 5.51 -4.53 30.55
CA MET A 552 4.84 -4.36 29.25
C MET A 552 3.37 -4.77 29.34
N SER A 553 3.04 -5.88 30.02
CA SER A 553 1.65 -6.30 30.22
C SER A 553 0.80 -5.22 30.94
N ARG A 554 1.37 -4.58 31.97
CA ARG A 554 0.71 -3.46 32.68
C ARG A 554 0.61 -2.21 31.83
N THR A 555 1.62 -1.91 31.02
CA THR A 555 1.59 -0.80 30.05
C THR A 555 0.50 -0.98 29.02
N ILE A 556 0.30 -2.21 28.51
CA ILE A 556 -0.81 -2.58 27.62
C ILE A 556 -2.16 -2.25 28.26
N ASP A 557 -2.35 -2.62 29.54
CA ASP A 557 -3.61 -2.33 30.24
C ASP A 557 -3.82 -0.81 30.40
N ALA A 558 -2.78 -0.07 30.78
CA ALA A 558 -2.85 1.39 30.92
C ALA A 558 -3.17 2.10 29.58
N ILE A 559 -2.55 1.66 28.49
CA ILE A 559 -2.82 2.17 27.13
C ILE A 559 -4.27 1.87 26.73
N ARG A 560 -4.73 0.62 26.94
CA ARG A 560 -6.12 0.25 26.65
C ARG A 560 -7.12 1.06 27.43
N ASP A 561 -6.86 1.32 28.71
CA ASP A 561 -7.76 2.05 29.59
C ASP A 561 -7.82 3.55 29.26
N GLU A 562 -6.72 4.18 28.82
CA GLU A 562 -6.66 5.62 28.57
C GLU A 562 -6.76 5.98 27.09
N LEU A 563 -6.05 5.25 26.21
CA LEU A 563 -5.99 5.56 24.78
C LEU A 563 -6.98 4.73 23.95
N GLY A 564 -7.69 3.78 24.57
CA GLY A 564 -8.62 2.89 23.87
C GLY A 564 -9.95 3.57 23.53
N ALA A 565 -10.44 3.35 22.31
CA ALA A 565 -11.79 3.71 21.84
C ALA A 565 -12.43 2.46 21.19
N GLY A 566 -13.05 1.59 21.99
CA GLY A 566 -13.47 0.26 21.57
C GLY A 566 -12.25 -0.59 21.18
N PRO A 567 -12.18 -1.16 19.97
CA PRO A 567 -11.00 -1.90 19.51
C PRO A 567 -9.86 -0.97 19.02
N LEU A 568 -10.15 0.30 18.78
CA LEU A 568 -9.21 1.28 18.22
C LEU A 568 -8.42 1.99 19.34
N VAL A 569 -7.26 2.58 18.96
CA VAL A 569 -6.33 3.19 19.92
C VAL A 569 -5.83 4.52 19.38
N PHE A 570 -5.84 5.57 20.24
CA PHE A 570 -5.19 6.85 19.97
C PHE A 570 -3.67 6.75 20.09
N ARG A 571 -2.93 7.66 19.45
CA ARG A 571 -1.47 7.66 19.42
C ARG A 571 -0.85 7.90 20.81
N TYR A 572 -1.33 8.90 21.53
CA TYR A 572 -0.82 9.28 22.86
C TYR A 572 -1.85 10.05 23.68
N SER A 573 -1.59 10.24 24.96
CA SER A 573 -2.49 10.93 25.88
C SER A 573 -2.83 12.35 25.45
N GLY A 574 -4.11 12.68 25.38
CA GLY A 574 -4.62 14.02 25.09
C GLY A 574 -4.75 14.35 23.61
N VAL A 575 -4.44 13.42 22.71
CA VAL A 575 -4.57 13.65 21.25
C VAL A 575 -6.00 13.46 20.74
N ASP A 576 -6.86 12.83 21.51
CA ASP A 576 -8.27 12.53 21.19
C ASP A 576 -9.12 13.76 20.81
N ALA A 577 -8.71 14.96 21.28
CA ALA A 577 -9.34 16.22 20.92
C ALA A 577 -8.85 16.79 19.57
N GLU A 578 -7.78 16.26 19.01
CA GLU A 578 -7.08 16.81 17.84
C GLU A 578 -7.18 15.95 16.59
N GLU A 579 -7.36 14.62 16.74
CA GLU A 579 -7.34 13.68 15.62
C GLU A 579 -8.14 12.41 15.88
N GLY A 580 -8.29 11.53 14.85
CA GLY A 580 -8.88 10.21 14.97
C GLY A 580 -7.99 9.20 15.69
N THR A 581 -8.51 8.00 15.91
CA THR A 581 -7.71 6.85 16.36
C THR A 581 -6.79 6.39 15.24
N PHE A 582 -5.55 6.00 15.60
CA PHE A 582 -4.55 5.57 14.63
C PHE A 582 -4.61 4.05 14.43
N VAL A 583 -4.98 3.60 13.24
CA VAL A 583 -5.28 2.19 12.96
C VAL A 583 -4.11 1.27 13.31
N ALA A 584 -2.89 1.67 13.00
CA ALA A 584 -1.70 0.87 13.27
C ALA A 584 -1.49 0.62 14.77
N CYS A 585 -1.80 1.59 15.65
CA CYS A 585 -1.68 1.44 17.12
C CYS A 585 -2.55 0.29 17.65
N ALA A 586 -3.74 0.10 17.08
CA ALA A 586 -4.63 -0.98 17.47
C ALA A 586 -4.05 -2.37 17.11
N PHE A 587 -3.45 -2.51 15.94
CA PHE A 587 -2.74 -3.74 15.55
C PHE A 587 -1.45 -3.95 16.35
N TRP A 588 -0.71 -2.87 16.71
CA TRP A 588 0.44 -3.00 17.61
C TRP A 588 0.03 -3.49 19.01
N LEU A 589 -1.13 -3.05 19.49
CA LEU A 589 -1.71 -3.55 20.74
C LEU A 589 -1.97 -5.05 20.65
N ALA A 590 -2.56 -5.56 19.56
CA ALA A 590 -2.79 -6.99 19.35
C ALA A 590 -1.47 -7.78 19.31
N GLY A 591 -0.46 -7.31 18.60
CA GLY A 591 0.86 -7.91 18.56
C GLY A 591 1.56 -7.92 19.93
N ALA A 592 1.49 -6.82 20.69
CA ALA A 592 2.06 -6.71 22.02
C ALA A 592 1.37 -7.65 23.04
N LEU A 593 0.03 -7.77 22.98
CA LEU A 593 -0.73 -8.75 23.79
C LEU A 593 -0.22 -10.17 23.55
N ALA A 594 -0.02 -10.57 22.30
CA ALA A 594 0.51 -11.89 21.98
C ALA A 594 1.92 -12.07 22.56
N CYS A 595 2.80 -11.09 22.42
CA CYS A 595 4.19 -11.15 22.92
C CYS A 595 4.29 -11.29 24.45
N VAL A 596 3.33 -10.75 25.20
CA VAL A 596 3.28 -10.93 26.67
C VAL A 596 2.51 -12.18 27.10
N GLY A 597 2.15 -13.07 26.17
CA GLY A 597 1.46 -14.34 26.45
C GLY A 597 -0.07 -14.21 26.57
N ARG A 598 -0.66 -13.06 26.30
CA ARG A 598 -2.12 -12.81 26.33
C ARG A 598 -2.75 -13.08 24.95
N VAL A 599 -2.50 -14.28 24.42
CA VAL A 599 -2.79 -14.63 23.01
C VAL A 599 -4.30 -14.65 22.72
N ASP A 600 -5.14 -15.13 23.65
CA ASP A 600 -6.60 -15.16 23.44
C ASP A 600 -7.16 -13.73 23.32
N GLU A 601 -6.66 -12.78 24.12
CA GLU A 601 -7.05 -11.37 24.02
C GLU A 601 -6.56 -10.74 22.73
N ALA A 602 -5.39 -11.13 22.23
CA ALA A 602 -4.86 -10.69 20.95
C ALA A 602 -5.74 -11.17 19.78
N VAL A 603 -6.19 -12.41 19.82
CA VAL A 603 -7.12 -12.98 18.81
C VAL A 603 -8.46 -12.25 18.83
N ASP A 604 -9.07 -12.09 20.02
CA ASP A 604 -10.35 -11.37 20.17
C ASP A 604 -10.26 -9.93 19.67
N LEU A 605 -9.11 -9.27 19.85
CA LEU A 605 -8.89 -7.91 19.34
C LEU A 605 -8.72 -7.91 17.82
N MET A 606 -7.94 -8.85 17.25
CA MET A 606 -7.76 -8.97 15.80
C MET A 606 -9.08 -9.20 15.07
N ASP A 607 -9.96 -10.07 15.60
CA ASP A 607 -11.29 -10.32 15.02
C ASP A 607 -12.14 -9.05 14.95
N GLN A 608 -11.99 -8.15 15.94
CA GLN A 608 -12.67 -6.86 15.94
C GLN A 608 -12.01 -5.84 15.00
N LEU A 609 -10.70 -5.95 14.76
CA LEU A 609 -9.95 -4.98 13.95
C LEU A 609 -10.07 -5.26 12.44
N VAL A 610 -10.04 -6.52 12.01
CA VAL A 610 -10.09 -6.86 10.58
C VAL A 610 -11.39 -6.39 9.92
N VAL A 611 -12.49 -6.33 10.67
CA VAL A 611 -13.79 -5.85 10.18
C VAL A 611 -13.89 -4.33 10.12
N GLN A 612 -12.86 -3.58 10.60
CA GLN A 612 -12.81 -2.12 10.46
C GLN A 612 -12.37 -1.67 9.06
N SER A 613 -11.89 -2.56 8.21
CA SER A 613 -11.60 -2.27 6.80
C SER A 613 -12.85 -1.81 6.05
N ASN A 614 -12.67 -1.24 4.87
CA ASN A 614 -13.81 -0.94 4.00
C ASN A 614 -14.32 -2.22 3.29
N ASP A 615 -15.36 -2.06 2.45
CA ASP A 615 -16.03 -3.15 1.73
C ASP A 615 -15.13 -3.96 0.76
N VAL A 616 -13.93 -3.46 0.46
CA VAL A 616 -12.91 -4.13 -0.36
C VAL A 616 -11.62 -4.41 0.41
N GLY A 617 -11.66 -4.35 1.73
CA GLY A 617 -10.56 -4.73 2.62
C GLY A 617 -9.40 -3.75 2.71
N LEU A 618 -9.61 -2.46 2.39
CA LEU A 618 -8.59 -1.43 2.54
C LEU A 618 -8.70 -0.69 3.88
N PHE A 619 -7.57 -0.28 4.40
CA PHE A 619 -7.43 0.59 5.57
C PHE A 619 -6.90 1.97 5.19
N THR A 620 -7.36 2.94 5.94
CA THR A 620 -6.86 4.30 5.99
C THR A 620 -5.88 4.47 7.16
N GLU A 621 -5.37 5.67 7.34
CA GLU A 621 -4.50 6.04 8.45
C GLU A 621 -5.25 6.07 9.79
N MET A 622 -6.40 6.74 9.84
CA MET A 622 -7.17 6.96 11.05
C MET A 622 -8.64 6.62 10.86
N ILE A 623 -9.28 6.29 11.97
CA ILE A 623 -10.73 6.07 12.05
C ILE A 623 -11.27 6.95 13.17
N SER A 624 -12.33 7.71 12.86
CA SER A 624 -13.05 8.50 13.85
C SER A 624 -13.65 7.60 14.93
N ALA A 625 -13.34 7.91 16.18
CA ALA A 625 -13.87 7.16 17.31
C ALA A 625 -15.40 7.32 17.49
N ASP A 626 -15.97 8.43 17.01
CA ASP A 626 -17.38 8.80 17.23
C ASP A 626 -18.33 8.05 16.27
N ASP A 627 -17.95 7.93 14.99
CA ASP A 627 -18.84 7.46 13.93
C ASP A 627 -18.21 6.42 12.97
N GLY A 628 -16.94 6.08 13.17
CA GLY A 628 -16.23 5.10 12.36
C GLY A 628 -15.86 5.56 10.93
N GLN A 629 -15.96 6.87 10.64
CA GLN A 629 -15.52 7.40 9.35
C GLN A 629 -13.99 7.26 9.18
N PHE A 630 -13.56 6.98 7.95
CA PHE A 630 -12.14 6.99 7.58
C PHE A 630 -11.63 8.43 7.53
N LEU A 631 -10.42 8.61 8.06
CA LEU A 631 -9.67 9.86 8.08
C LEU A 631 -8.22 9.59 7.68
N GLY A 632 -7.49 10.64 7.27
CA GLY A 632 -6.10 10.53 6.85
C GLY A 632 -5.92 9.87 5.48
N ASN A 633 -4.67 9.68 5.09
CA ASN A 633 -4.30 9.20 3.76
C ASN A 633 -4.57 7.70 3.55
N MET A 634 -4.86 7.29 2.30
CA MET A 634 -5.23 5.92 1.99
C MET A 634 -4.81 5.45 0.57
N PRO A 635 -4.68 4.12 0.34
CA PRO A 635 -4.44 3.13 1.39
C PRO A 635 -3.17 3.49 2.14
N GLN A 636 -3.15 3.25 3.46
CA GLN A 636 -2.02 3.64 4.29
C GLN A 636 -1.15 2.42 4.60
N GLY A 637 0.16 2.54 4.29
CA GLY A 637 1.12 1.45 4.43
C GLY A 637 1.23 0.93 5.84
N LEU A 638 1.41 1.83 6.82
CA LEU A 638 1.61 1.47 8.22
C LEU A 638 0.43 0.70 8.82
N SER A 639 -0.81 1.02 8.43
CA SER A 639 -2.01 0.32 8.87
C SER A 639 -2.06 -1.13 8.35
N HIS A 640 -1.80 -1.32 7.05
CA HIS A 640 -1.78 -2.65 6.44
C HIS A 640 -0.63 -3.52 6.95
N LEU A 641 0.58 -2.95 7.11
CA LEU A 641 1.72 -3.69 7.62
C LEU A 641 1.57 -4.06 9.10
N ALA A 642 0.92 -3.21 9.90
CA ALA A 642 0.65 -3.49 11.30
C ALA A 642 -0.30 -4.68 11.45
N LEU A 643 -1.35 -4.77 10.62
CA LEU A 643 -2.22 -5.95 10.52
C LEU A 643 -1.40 -7.22 10.22
N VAL A 644 -0.60 -7.17 9.15
CA VAL A 644 0.22 -8.33 8.74
C VAL A 644 1.15 -8.78 9.85
N ASN A 645 1.89 -7.84 10.46
CA ASN A 645 2.83 -8.16 11.53
C ASN A 645 2.12 -8.69 12.78
N ALA A 646 0.95 -8.16 13.14
CA ALA A 646 0.15 -8.66 14.25
C ALA A 646 -0.33 -10.09 13.98
N ALA A 647 -0.87 -10.37 12.80
CA ALA A 647 -1.35 -11.70 12.42
C ALA A 647 -0.22 -12.75 12.52
N ILE A 648 0.94 -12.46 11.93
CA ILE A 648 2.10 -13.36 11.98
C ILE A 648 2.61 -13.54 13.41
N THR A 649 2.71 -12.46 14.19
CA THR A 649 3.20 -12.52 15.58
C THR A 649 2.25 -13.35 16.47
N ILE A 650 0.94 -13.20 16.32
CA ILE A 650 -0.04 -14.00 17.05
C ILE A 650 0.09 -15.48 16.69
N ASP A 651 0.25 -15.82 15.42
CA ASP A 651 0.40 -17.21 14.96
C ASP A 651 1.69 -17.86 15.48
N GLU A 652 2.81 -17.12 15.44
CA GLU A 652 4.09 -17.56 16.00
C GLU A 652 3.97 -17.83 17.52
N MET A 653 3.38 -16.89 18.28
CA MET A 653 3.22 -17.05 19.74
C MET A 653 2.26 -18.18 20.10
N ARG A 654 1.20 -18.42 19.33
CA ARG A 654 0.33 -19.60 19.48
C ARG A 654 1.12 -20.89 19.32
N THR A 655 1.96 -20.94 18.29
CA THR A 655 2.82 -22.11 18.00
C THR A 655 3.83 -22.35 19.13
N GLU A 656 4.50 -21.29 19.60
CA GLU A 656 5.47 -21.39 20.71
C GLU A 656 4.83 -21.89 22.01
N LEU A 657 3.60 -21.47 22.31
CA LEU A 657 2.85 -21.88 23.49
C LEU A 657 2.15 -23.24 23.33
N GLY A 658 2.26 -23.88 22.16
CA GLY A 658 1.62 -25.17 21.86
C GLY A 658 0.09 -25.11 21.82
N MET A 659 -0.49 -23.95 21.55
CA MET A 659 -1.93 -23.76 21.41
C MET A 659 -2.36 -24.32 20.03
N GLN A 660 -3.44 -25.13 20.01
CA GLN A 660 -4.00 -25.63 18.75
C GLN A 660 -4.59 -24.46 17.94
N PRO A 661 -4.55 -24.50 16.61
CA PRO A 661 -5.33 -23.57 15.81
C PRO A 661 -6.79 -23.63 16.26
N SER A 662 -7.43 -22.49 16.52
CA SER A 662 -8.86 -22.47 16.73
C SER A 662 -9.49 -22.95 15.42
N ASP A 663 -10.31 -24.01 15.48
CA ASP A 663 -11.20 -24.40 14.39
C ASP A 663 -12.13 -23.19 14.11
N GLN A 664 -11.69 -22.29 13.26
CA GLN A 664 -12.59 -21.37 12.55
C GLN A 664 -13.24 -22.19 11.42
N SER A 665 -13.91 -23.30 11.78
CA SER A 665 -14.89 -23.89 10.90
C SER A 665 -15.98 -22.83 10.75
N HIS A 666 -16.10 -22.26 9.56
CA HIS A 666 -17.35 -21.65 9.16
C HIS A 666 -18.47 -22.56 9.63
N ASP A 667 -19.27 -22.11 10.59
CA ASP A 667 -20.55 -22.72 10.89
C ASP A 667 -21.34 -22.66 9.57
N ASP A 668 -21.30 -23.74 8.84
CA ASP A 668 -22.22 -23.97 7.71
C ASP A 668 -23.64 -24.10 8.30
N PRO A 669 -24.49 -23.08 8.16
CA PRO A 669 -25.82 -23.12 8.75
C PRO A 669 -26.72 -24.19 8.13
N ASP A 670 -26.26 -24.98 7.17
CA ASP A 670 -26.99 -26.06 6.49
C ASP A 670 -26.60 -27.47 6.95
N ALA A 671 -25.66 -27.64 7.89
CA ALA A 671 -25.24 -28.96 8.35
C ALA A 671 -26.25 -29.69 9.26
N ASP A 672 -27.34 -29.06 9.68
CA ASP A 672 -28.33 -29.64 10.62
C ASP A 672 -29.71 -29.81 10.00
N ARG A 673 -29.79 -30.24 8.74
CA ARG A 673 -31.06 -30.77 8.16
C ARG A 673 -31.12 -32.29 8.30
N PRO A 674 -32.02 -32.85 9.12
CA PRO A 674 -32.17 -34.29 9.22
C PRO A 674 -32.63 -34.87 7.89
N GLY A 675 -31.87 -35.83 7.38
CA GLY A 675 -32.14 -36.54 6.15
C GLY A 675 -33.53 -37.18 6.18
N THR A 676 -34.36 -36.78 5.21
CA THR A 676 -35.62 -37.50 4.92
C THR A 676 -35.28 -38.85 4.28
N ASP A 677 -35.58 -39.91 5.03
CA ASP A 677 -35.67 -41.29 4.57
C ASP A 677 -36.39 -41.37 3.24
N ARG A 678 -35.71 -41.81 2.18
CA ARG A 678 -36.37 -42.38 1.01
C ARG A 678 -36.36 -43.88 1.16
N GLN A 679 -37.54 -44.38 1.53
CA GLN A 679 -37.90 -45.77 1.40
C GLN A 679 -37.71 -46.25 -0.03
N GLU A 680 -36.96 -47.34 -0.17
CA GLU A 680 -36.98 -48.23 -1.32
C GLU A 680 -38.39 -48.90 -1.40
N ASP A 681 -39.02 -48.81 -2.55
CA ASP A 681 -40.00 -49.79 -2.99
C ASP A 681 -39.88 -50.07 -4.49
N ARG A 682 -39.45 -51.33 -4.75
CA ARG A 682 -39.57 -52.18 -5.94
C ARG A 682 -38.88 -51.73 -7.22
#